data_40a8bf7eafb6a77274e0330f7d1f9226
#
_entry.id   40a8bf7eafb6a77274e0330f7d1f9226
#
_cell.length_a   1.000
_cell.length_b   1.000
_cell.length_c   1.000
_cell.angle_alpha   90.00
_cell.angle_beta   90.00
_cell.angle_gamma   90.00
#
_symmetry.space_group_name_H-M   'P 1'
#
loop_
_entity.id
_entity.type
_entity.pdbx_description
1 polymer ?
#
loop_
_entity_poly.entity_id
_entity_poly.type
_entity_poly.pdbx_seq_one_letter_code
_entity_poly.pdbx_strand_id
1 'polypeptide(L)'
;AGDTRTGQGRAPAGHDTARAGHGDAPAVPADAPADHGDALAVIGMACRFPGAATPDEFWANLAGGVTSVGDAPPGHRGWTHLWTDADEVPTGWVDRVEYFDAARFHLTDREARRLDPLQRLLLSVTDEALESCGHDAASLGTATGVFVGTIASDFPELVAGSIGPGDPHVATGTAVSMVANRLSHAFNWTGPSFAVDTACSSSLVALHQAAMYLRTGEIDAAVVGAANLVLTPTKTRSFLRNGMLSPNGVCRTFDDDADGYVRGEGAGVLVLKRLADAQRDGDPVLAVVRGAAVNHTGAAGFLTAPSSTAQEAVIRTAMRRAGVDADGVGYVEAHGTGTQLGDLIELEALRAALGGSGRATVAVGSVKTNIGHLEPAAGIAGLIKTILALQAERIPPSANLTFPNRGFRFEDSPLFVPDRLVPWTGPRVAGVSSFGFGGVNAHAVLAAAPRPAPAPVAAGPGLLTLSADSADGLRTLAGRLVLLLRSPYCPPLAWLCVASRQRPAATHRLACVVDTVEQLDDKLMLFLARAEGTRNLHVGVVDPAATGGTIAPPGVDRDALDAAARRFVAGDTLPATERAPVRFPTAPHEEKHLWLEPAPAQLTAAPPRPRGWTWSEHPEAGEHVVLGNPTLPGSGYPGKVAEVVGRAAYALRDLTFRATVQPPATLTAERTGDRITFRDDTSGVVADLELTEPTPADPALTPPASAVGFTPVGLDEMYRDFDRNGLRYGPGFRCVRSLSTAYGQALGALRADGDPTGAVDARLLDGAFQVALAACGAQGLYVPFTIARLTVHAPLPAAVRVYARRDRGSAPDAGLLTASLVVLDGDRPVLTAEGITWRRISPAPPPGQPGSAGAQDRARHDGAATATTAAGNGRAPAAPAHPAVPSGHHRANGSAASASLGPALARWIAEGLETDVESLELDRPLEAQGLDSMLAVSLAQDIRARLGVDIPVTLLLEVGTVENLVTELRDTYGVTAVPGAEAAPAAPPTVAPPADVATAAPPAEAP
;
A
#
# COMPACT_ATOMS: atom_id res chain seq x y z
N ALA A 1 -25.94 51.52 32.88
CA ALA A 1 -27.08 52.40 32.75
C ALA A 1 -27.60 52.32 31.33
N GLY A 2 -28.63 51.66 31.14
CA GLY A 2 -30.00 51.90 30.78
C GLY A 2 -30.17 52.01 29.26
N ASP A 3 -31.13 51.59 28.58
CA ASP A 3 -32.41 50.98 28.92
C ASP A 3 -33.13 50.63 27.63
N THR A 4 -33.76 49.51 27.61
CA THR A 4 -35.05 49.09 27.02
C THR A 4 -35.66 49.81 25.76
N ARG A 5 -36.20 49.02 24.78
CA ARG A 5 -37.60 48.64 24.55
C ARG A 5 -37.90 48.18 23.14
N THR A 6 -38.36 46.94 23.01
CA THR A 6 -39.64 46.44 22.49
C THR A 6 -40.22 46.97 21.18
N GLY A 7 -40.60 46.03 20.30
CA GLY A 7 -41.58 46.25 19.24
C GLY A 7 -41.90 44.95 18.46
N GLN A 8 -43.07 44.39 18.77
CA GLN A 8 -43.72 43.25 18.10
C GLN A 8 -44.28 43.64 16.72
N GLY A 9 -44.38 42.66 15.80
CA GLY A 9 -45.20 42.82 14.61
C GLY A 9 -45.24 41.59 13.69
N ARG A 10 -46.10 40.65 13.97
CA ARG A 10 -47.01 39.79 13.20
C ARG A 10 -46.76 39.62 11.70
N ALA A 11 -46.79 38.30 11.34
CA ALA A 11 -46.98 37.71 9.99
C ALA A 11 -48.35 38.10 9.34
N PRO A 12 -48.53 37.84 8.03
CA PRO A 12 -49.24 36.63 7.67
C PRO A 12 -48.70 35.86 6.43
N ALA A 13 -49.30 34.67 6.31
CA ALA A 13 -49.04 33.59 5.38
C ALA A 13 -49.37 33.90 3.93
N GLY A 14 -48.66 33.19 3.02
CA GLY A 14 -49.05 33.00 1.64
C GLY A 14 -48.47 31.73 1.12
N HIS A 15 -49.31 30.73 0.91
CA HIS A 15 -49.01 29.48 0.18
C HIS A 15 -48.78 29.76 -1.29
N ASP A 16 -47.69 29.29 -1.84
CA ASP A 16 -47.68 28.89 -3.27
C ASP A 16 -46.78 27.68 -3.51
N THR A 17 -47.39 26.72 -4.22
CA THR A 17 -46.85 25.42 -4.59
C THR A 17 -45.96 25.57 -5.81
N ALA A 18 -44.69 25.09 -5.71
CA ALA A 18 -43.88 24.90 -6.89
C ALA A 18 -43.14 23.52 -6.83
N ARG A 19 -43.25 22.81 -7.92
CA ARG A 19 -42.79 21.49 -8.31
C ARG A 19 -41.34 21.20 -7.89
N ALA A 20 -41.12 19.96 -7.35
CA ALA A 20 -39.82 19.35 -7.18
C ALA A 20 -39.20 19.07 -8.58
N GLY A 21 -38.13 19.78 -8.88
CA GLY A 21 -37.13 19.40 -9.87
C GLY A 21 -36.00 18.63 -9.20
N HIS A 22 -35.41 17.69 -9.88
CA HIS A 22 -34.25 16.94 -9.43
C HIS A 22 -33.15 17.91 -8.99
N GLY A 23 -32.79 17.87 -7.71
CA GLY A 23 -31.82 18.77 -7.14
C GLY A 23 -30.42 18.41 -7.59
N ASP A 24 -29.79 19.36 -8.26
CA ASP A 24 -28.35 19.44 -8.35
C ASP A 24 -27.74 19.43 -6.93
N ALA A 25 -26.66 18.68 -6.76
CA ALA A 25 -25.87 18.74 -5.54
C ALA A 25 -25.48 20.19 -5.25
N PRO A 26 -25.43 20.61 -3.96
CA PRO A 26 -25.12 21.99 -3.63
C PRO A 26 -23.77 22.37 -4.24
N ALA A 27 -23.79 23.35 -5.11
CA ALA A 27 -22.56 23.94 -5.66
C ALA A 27 -21.72 24.43 -4.48
N VAL A 28 -20.53 23.86 -4.32
CA VAL A 28 -19.47 24.42 -3.49
C VAL A 28 -19.28 25.87 -3.93
N PRO A 29 -19.23 26.88 -3.04
CA PRO A 29 -19.02 28.26 -3.42
C PRO A 29 -17.81 28.34 -4.35
N ALA A 30 -17.97 29.03 -5.49
CA ALA A 30 -16.87 29.29 -6.41
C ALA A 30 -15.81 30.07 -5.62
N ASP A 31 -14.67 29.42 -5.34
CA ASP A 31 -13.53 30.06 -4.71
C ASP A 31 -13.16 31.31 -5.52
N ALA A 32 -13.09 32.46 -4.86
CA ALA A 32 -12.55 33.67 -5.44
C ALA A 32 -11.14 33.39 -6.01
N PRO A 33 -10.73 34.06 -7.11
CA PRO A 33 -9.37 33.91 -7.63
C PRO A 33 -8.38 34.22 -6.51
N ALA A 34 -7.41 33.29 -6.28
CA ALA A 34 -6.43 33.41 -5.23
C ALA A 34 -5.69 34.74 -5.36
N ASP A 35 -5.87 35.59 -4.39
CA ASP A 35 -4.98 36.74 -4.16
C ASP A 35 -3.57 36.13 -3.91
N HIS A 36 -2.51 36.78 -4.38
CA HIS A 36 -1.11 36.33 -4.18
C HIS A 36 -0.75 36.07 -2.71
N GLY A 37 -1.64 36.49 -1.74
CA GLY A 37 -1.53 36.21 -0.31
C GLY A 37 -1.60 34.72 0.10
N ASP A 38 -2.22 33.86 -0.70
CA ASP A 38 -2.43 32.42 -0.38
C ASP A 38 -1.33 31.51 -0.92
N ALA A 39 -0.33 32.03 -1.62
CA ALA A 39 0.75 31.25 -2.21
C ALA A 39 1.72 30.75 -1.12
N LEU A 40 2.24 29.52 -1.32
CA LEU A 40 3.19 28.91 -0.39
C LEU A 40 4.58 28.83 -1.03
N ALA A 41 5.61 29.13 -0.25
CA ALA A 41 6.99 28.95 -0.62
C ALA A 41 7.48 27.54 -0.23
N VAL A 42 8.13 26.85 -1.14
CA VAL A 42 9.04 25.74 -0.80
C VAL A 42 10.37 26.38 -0.44
N ILE A 43 10.75 26.31 0.84
CA ILE A 43 11.96 26.93 1.36
C ILE A 43 13.13 25.96 1.46
N GLY A 44 12.86 24.65 1.66
CA GLY A 44 13.85 23.60 1.77
C GLY A 44 13.40 22.32 1.10
N MET A 45 14.34 21.51 0.63
CA MET A 45 14.07 20.19 0.09
C MET A 45 15.28 19.27 0.23
N ALA A 46 15.03 17.98 0.43
CA ALA A 46 16.03 16.92 0.35
C ALA A 46 15.37 15.62 -0.16
N CYS A 47 16.19 14.71 -0.67
CA CYS A 47 15.71 13.43 -1.17
C CYS A 47 16.78 12.34 -1.04
N ARG A 48 16.29 11.09 -1.05
CA ARG A 48 17.02 9.86 -1.33
C ARG A 48 16.22 9.12 -2.39
N PHE A 49 16.72 9.12 -3.62
CA PHE A 49 16.10 8.46 -4.76
C PHE A 49 17.06 7.48 -5.41
N PRO A 50 16.60 6.52 -6.21
CA PRO A 50 17.49 5.62 -6.93
C PRO A 50 18.57 6.36 -7.71
N GLY A 51 19.83 6.01 -7.45
CA GLY A 51 21.00 6.63 -8.06
C GLY A 51 21.27 8.08 -7.65
N ALA A 52 20.59 8.62 -6.61
CA ALA A 52 20.79 10.00 -6.16
C ALA A 52 20.56 10.14 -4.65
N ALA A 53 21.58 10.57 -3.95
CA ALA A 53 21.54 10.86 -2.52
C ALA A 53 21.20 12.34 -2.22
N THR A 54 21.18 13.20 -3.22
CA THR A 54 20.90 14.64 -3.08
C THR A 54 20.05 15.15 -4.25
N PRO A 55 19.34 16.28 -4.08
CA PRO A 55 18.62 16.91 -5.18
C PRO A 55 19.52 17.29 -6.37
N ASP A 56 20.80 17.63 -6.15
CA ASP A 56 21.74 18.01 -7.22
C ASP A 56 22.16 16.80 -8.06
N GLU A 57 22.44 15.66 -7.41
CA GLU A 57 22.70 14.39 -8.10
C GLU A 57 21.44 13.93 -8.87
N PHE A 58 20.26 14.09 -8.25
CA PHE A 58 19.01 13.76 -8.91
C PHE A 58 18.77 14.60 -10.16
N TRP A 59 19.04 15.91 -10.10
CA TRP A 59 18.96 16.76 -11.29
C TRP A 59 19.95 16.35 -12.38
N ALA A 60 21.19 16.01 -12.01
CA ALA A 60 22.18 15.55 -12.97
C ALA A 60 21.72 14.30 -13.72
N ASN A 61 21.13 13.34 -13.01
CA ASN A 61 20.56 12.12 -13.60
C ASN A 61 19.37 12.43 -14.52
N LEU A 62 18.45 13.29 -14.07
CA LEU A 62 17.28 13.70 -14.85
C LEU A 62 17.70 14.41 -16.16
N ALA A 63 18.61 15.38 -16.06
CA ALA A 63 19.12 16.15 -17.20
C ALA A 63 19.88 15.27 -18.21
N GLY A 64 20.54 14.22 -17.71
CA GLY A 64 21.23 13.21 -18.51
C GLY A 64 20.33 12.12 -19.08
N GLY A 65 19.04 12.08 -18.73
CA GLY A 65 18.12 11.00 -19.13
C GLY A 65 18.49 9.63 -18.53
N VAL A 66 19.14 9.61 -17.37
CA VAL A 66 19.61 8.39 -16.72
C VAL A 66 18.44 7.62 -16.13
N THR A 67 18.42 6.31 -16.34
CA THR A 67 17.52 5.37 -15.67
C THR A 67 18.27 4.66 -14.55
N SER A 68 17.76 4.78 -13.31
CA SER A 68 18.33 4.18 -12.10
C SER A 68 17.48 3.01 -11.60
N VAL A 69 17.05 2.16 -12.53
CA VAL A 69 16.30 0.92 -12.29
C VAL A 69 17.21 -0.26 -12.60
N GLY A 70 17.22 -1.28 -11.78
CA GLY A 70 18.06 -2.45 -11.98
C GLY A 70 17.88 -3.50 -10.91
N ASP A 71 18.81 -4.44 -10.83
CA ASP A 71 18.84 -5.50 -9.83
C ASP A 71 19.15 -4.93 -8.44
N ALA A 72 18.71 -5.64 -7.39
CA ALA A 72 18.94 -5.19 -6.01
C ALA A 72 20.43 -5.15 -5.70
N PRO A 73 20.93 -4.06 -5.05
CA PRO A 73 22.29 -4.00 -4.58
C PRO A 73 22.65 -5.17 -3.67
N PRO A 74 23.90 -5.67 -3.68
CA PRO A 74 24.33 -6.74 -2.77
C PRO A 74 24.07 -6.37 -1.31
N GLY A 75 23.37 -7.23 -0.57
CA GLY A 75 23.03 -7.03 0.84
C GLY A 75 21.78 -6.18 1.12
N HIS A 76 21.24 -5.49 0.13
CA HIS A 76 20.03 -4.66 0.28
C HIS A 76 18.81 -5.44 0.81
N ARG A 77 18.65 -6.67 0.35
CA ARG A 77 17.59 -7.58 0.79
C ARG A 77 18.06 -8.41 1.99
N GLY A 78 18.30 -7.81 3.14
CA GLY A 78 18.86 -8.49 4.33
C GLY A 78 18.22 -9.84 4.72
N TRP A 79 17.13 -10.22 4.06
CA TRP A 79 16.35 -11.45 4.22
C TRP A 79 16.18 -12.17 2.88
N THR A 80 17.28 -12.50 2.23
CA THR A 80 17.30 -13.17 0.91
C THR A 80 16.47 -14.46 0.85
N HIS A 81 16.26 -15.14 1.99
CA HIS A 81 15.44 -16.35 2.04
C HIS A 81 13.93 -16.11 1.80
N LEU A 82 13.44 -14.89 1.89
CA LEU A 82 12.04 -14.54 1.55
C LEU A 82 11.84 -14.38 0.04
N TRP A 83 12.91 -14.13 -0.70
CA TRP A 83 12.91 -13.90 -2.14
C TRP A 83 13.25 -15.16 -2.91
N THR A 84 12.64 -15.33 -4.06
CA THR A 84 12.95 -16.40 -5.03
C THR A 84 13.35 -15.77 -6.35
N ASP A 85 13.98 -16.51 -7.24
CA ASP A 85 14.37 -16.04 -8.58
C ASP A 85 13.16 -15.44 -9.35
N ALA A 86 11.93 -15.96 -9.10
CA ALA A 86 10.72 -15.44 -9.70
C ALA A 86 10.27 -14.05 -9.17
N ASP A 87 10.83 -13.61 -8.06
CA ASP A 87 10.56 -12.28 -7.46
C ASP A 87 11.60 -11.24 -7.89
N GLU A 88 12.63 -11.68 -8.62
CA GLU A 88 13.72 -10.81 -9.09
C GLU A 88 13.28 -10.00 -10.31
N VAL A 89 12.64 -8.87 -10.03
CA VAL A 89 12.27 -7.88 -11.04
C VAL A 89 13.10 -6.62 -10.86
N PRO A 90 13.55 -5.98 -11.96
CA PRO A 90 14.23 -4.70 -11.88
C PRO A 90 13.39 -3.70 -11.09
N THR A 91 14.02 -2.99 -10.17
CA THR A 91 13.37 -2.04 -9.26
C THR A 91 14.27 -0.81 -9.11
N GLY A 92 13.70 0.34 -8.85
CA GLY A 92 14.47 1.53 -8.47
C GLY A 92 14.89 1.40 -7.01
N TRP A 93 16.13 1.04 -6.73
CA TRP A 93 16.64 0.79 -5.39
C TRP A 93 17.32 2.03 -4.80
N VAL A 94 17.10 2.27 -3.50
CA VAL A 94 17.86 3.24 -2.72
C VAL A 94 19.02 2.54 -2.03
N ASP A 95 20.21 3.11 -2.14
CA ASP A 95 21.40 2.57 -1.49
C ASP A 95 21.35 2.79 0.04
N ARG A 96 21.94 1.85 0.78
CA ARG A 96 22.27 1.99 2.21
C ARG A 96 21.07 2.22 3.14
N VAL A 97 19.89 1.64 2.84
CA VAL A 97 18.69 1.75 3.70
C VAL A 97 18.89 1.14 5.11
N GLU A 98 19.88 0.25 5.24
CA GLU A 98 20.31 -0.36 6.50
C GLU A 98 21.24 0.52 7.36
N TYR A 99 21.69 1.67 6.83
CA TYR A 99 22.54 2.60 7.54
C TYR A 99 21.73 3.76 8.12
N PHE A 100 22.13 4.23 9.29
CA PHE A 100 21.45 5.32 9.98
C PHE A 100 22.33 5.95 11.08
N ASP A 101 22.23 7.25 11.25
CA ASP A 101 22.88 7.98 12.37
C ASP A 101 21.93 8.07 13.56
N ALA A 102 21.91 7.03 14.39
CA ALA A 102 21.05 6.98 15.57
C ALA A 102 21.42 8.05 16.62
N ALA A 103 22.70 8.37 16.73
CA ALA A 103 23.21 9.31 17.74
C ALA A 103 22.72 10.74 17.50
N ARG A 104 22.62 11.16 16.23
CA ARG A 104 22.10 12.46 15.85
C ARG A 104 20.65 12.69 16.30
N PHE A 105 19.86 11.62 16.35
CA PHE A 105 18.44 11.66 16.76
C PHE A 105 18.21 11.15 18.19
N HIS A 106 19.28 11.06 19.00
CA HIS A 106 19.21 10.62 20.40
C HIS A 106 18.58 9.23 20.58
N LEU A 107 18.76 8.33 19.59
CA LEU A 107 18.29 6.96 19.63
C LEU A 107 19.42 6.00 20.01
N THR A 108 19.09 4.96 20.76
CA THR A 108 20.02 3.86 20.97
C THR A 108 20.12 2.98 19.73
N ASP A 109 21.27 2.35 19.51
CA ASP A 109 21.45 1.40 18.38
C ASP A 109 20.40 0.27 18.44
N ARG A 110 20.01 -0.16 19.65
CA ARG A 110 18.95 -1.17 19.84
C ARG A 110 17.58 -0.67 19.35
N GLU A 111 17.17 0.51 19.74
CA GLU A 111 15.92 1.12 19.28
C GLU A 111 15.93 1.33 17.77
N ALA A 112 17.03 1.89 17.24
CA ALA A 112 17.18 2.16 15.82
C ALA A 112 17.05 0.90 14.94
N ARG A 113 17.53 -0.27 15.40
CA ARG A 113 17.35 -1.56 14.71
C ARG A 113 15.89 -2.03 14.69
N ARG A 114 15.04 -1.58 15.63
CA ARG A 114 13.61 -1.93 15.71
C ARG A 114 12.72 -0.93 14.98
N LEU A 115 13.32 0.17 14.55
CA LEU A 115 12.65 1.23 13.82
C LEU A 115 12.48 0.84 12.35
N ASP A 116 11.26 0.99 11.85
CA ASP A 116 11.01 0.87 10.40
C ASP A 116 12.01 1.75 9.64
N PRO A 117 12.74 1.21 8.66
CA PRO A 117 13.67 1.98 7.84
C PRO A 117 13.06 3.22 7.19
N LEU A 118 11.72 3.22 6.91
CA LEU A 118 11.00 4.41 6.46
C LEU A 118 11.10 5.57 7.45
N GLN A 119 10.97 5.30 8.76
CA GLN A 119 11.09 6.34 9.80
C GLN A 119 12.52 6.89 9.87
N ARG A 120 13.54 6.01 9.77
CA ARG A 120 14.95 6.40 9.77
C ARG A 120 15.30 7.28 8.57
N LEU A 121 14.88 6.85 7.39
CA LEU A 121 15.09 7.57 6.14
C LEU A 121 14.44 8.96 6.17
N LEU A 122 13.19 9.06 6.66
CA LEU A 122 12.48 10.34 6.80
C LEU A 122 13.14 11.26 7.83
N LEU A 123 13.68 10.74 8.95
CA LEU A 123 14.45 11.54 9.91
C LEU A 123 15.66 12.19 9.23
N SER A 124 16.47 11.38 8.54
CA SER A 124 17.68 11.86 7.85
C SER A 124 17.36 12.88 6.77
N VAL A 125 16.38 12.58 5.91
CA VAL A 125 15.99 13.48 4.81
C VAL A 125 15.33 14.76 5.32
N THR A 126 14.59 14.71 6.45
CA THR A 126 14.00 15.92 7.07
C THR A 126 15.10 16.84 7.62
N ASP A 127 16.07 16.29 8.33
CA ASP A 127 17.19 17.05 8.87
C ASP A 127 17.98 17.74 7.75
N GLU A 128 18.28 17.04 6.67
CA GLU A 128 18.93 17.61 5.50
C GLU A 128 18.09 18.68 4.78
N ALA A 129 16.74 18.51 4.72
CA ALA A 129 15.88 19.53 4.14
C ALA A 129 15.92 20.84 4.93
N LEU A 130 15.95 20.76 6.27
CA LEU A 130 16.14 21.91 7.17
C LEU A 130 17.51 22.55 6.96
N GLU A 131 18.57 21.75 7.00
CA GLU A 131 19.91 22.27 6.77
C GLU A 131 20.04 22.96 5.42
N SER A 132 19.39 22.41 4.36
CA SER A 132 19.49 22.96 3.00
C SER A 132 19.00 24.40 2.89
N CYS A 133 18.08 24.81 3.76
CA CYS A 133 17.54 26.17 3.82
C CYS A 133 18.07 27.01 4.99
N GLY A 134 19.11 26.52 5.68
CA GLY A 134 19.72 27.24 6.81
C GLY A 134 18.86 27.29 8.06
N HIS A 135 17.95 26.32 8.22
CA HIS A 135 17.16 26.13 9.43
C HIS A 135 17.69 24.93 10.24
N ASP A 136 17.45 24.99 11.52
CA ASP A 136 17.33 23.85 12.41
C ASP A 136 15.89 23.77 12.93
N ALA A 137 15.60 22.74 13.73
CA ALA A 137 14.27 22.53 14.27
C ALA A 137 13.75 23.73 15.11
N ALA A 138 14.63 24.37 15.87
CA ALA A 138 14.30 25.48 16.76
C ALA A 138 14.01 26.76 15.97
N SER A 139 14.80 27.06 14.94
CA SER A 139 14.65 28.27 14.11
C SER A 139 13.46 28.21 13.16
N LEU A 140 12.99 26.99 12.78
CA LEU A 140 11.76 26.85 12.02
C LEU A 140 10.51 27.13 12.87
N GLY A 141 10.61 26.93 14.18
CA GLY A 141 9.56 27.18 15.15
C GLY A 141 8.74 25.95 15.52
N THR A 142 8.20 25.95 16.75
CA THR A 142 7.45 24.81 17.30
C THR A 142 6.06 24.64 16.67
N ALA A 143 5.45 25.71 16.12
CA ALA A 143 4.17 25.65 15.41
C ALA A 143 4.33 25.08 13.98
N THR A 144 5.15 24.05 13.83
CA THR A 144 5.39 23.35 12.56
C THR A 144 4.53 22.09 12.49
N GLY A 145 3.78 21.94 11.39
CA GLY A 145 3.00 20.74 11.09
C GLY A 145 3.81 19.70 10.31
N VAL A 146 3.52 18.40 10.50
CA VAL A 146 4.17 17.29 9.82
C VAL A 146 3.15 16.41 9.10
N PHE A 147 3.27 16.30 7.79
CA PHE A 147 2.33 15.60 6.91
C PHE A 147 3.12 14.60 6.06
N VAL A 148 2.95 13.30 6.30
CA VAL A 148 3.75 12.26 5.63
C VAL A 148 2.87 11.34 4.82
N GLY A 149 3.12 11.29 3.50
CA GLY A 149 2.53 10.29 2.60
C GLY A 149 3.22 8.94 2.78
N THR A 150 2.45 7.90 3.05
CA THR A 150 2.96 6.55 3.26
C THR A 150 1.91 5.52 2.87
N ILE A 151 2.31 4.26 2.81
CA ILE A 151 1.41 3.08 2.77
C ILE A 151 1.85 2.10 3.86
N ALA A 152 1.06 1.05 4.08
CA ALA A 152 1.47 -0.02 4.98
C ALA A 152 2.86 -0.55 4.59
N SER A 153 3.83 -0.49 5.51
CA SER A 153 5.20 -0.95 5.31
C SER A 153 5.31 -2.47 5.30
N ASP A 154 6.33 -2.99 4.64
CA ASP A 154 6.70 -4.42 4.67
C ASP A 154 7.49 -4.79 5.94
N PHE A 155 7.99 -3.81 6.69
CA PHE A 155 8.85 -4.03 7.85
C PHE A 155 8.22 -4.89 8.98
N PRO A 156 6.91 -4.81 9.27
CA PRO A 156 6.27 -5.74 10.21
C PRO A 156 6.42 -7.21 9.87
N GLU A 157 6.49 -7.58 8.57
CA GLU A 157 6.76 -8.95 8.14
C GLU A 157 8.16 -9.40 8.55
N LEU A 158 9.16 -8.52 8.40
CA LEU A 158 10.54 -8.78 8.82
C LEU A 158 10.66 -8.89 10.35
N VAL A 159 10.00 -8.00 11.08
CA VAL A 159 9.97 -8.00 12.54
C VAL A 159 9.37 -9.30 13.09
N ALA A 160 8.26 -9.77 12.51
CA ALA A 160 7.61 -11.01 12.92
C ALA A 160 8.51 -12.24 12.79
N GLY A 161 9.45 -12.23 11.82
CA GLY A 161 10.43 -13.30 11.60
C GLY A 161 11.71 -13.21 12.43
N SER A 162 11.98 -12.07 13.09
CA SER A 162 13.30 -11.78 13.69
C SER A 162 13.28 -11.43 15.17
N ILE A 163 12.16 -10.95 15.70
CA ILE A 163 12.06 -10.43 17.05
C ILE A 163 11.11 -11.28 17.88
N GLY A 164 11.55 -11.67 19.08
CA GLY A 164 10.68 -12.40 20.02
C GLY A 164 9.46 -11.57 20.44
N PRO A 165 8.35 -12.25 20.81
CA PRO A 165 7.16 -11.57 21.29
C PRO A 165 7.47 -10.77 22.55
N GLY A 166 7.04 -9.49 22.58
CA GLY A 166 7.16 -8.62 23.76
C GLY A 166 8.33 -7.63 23.74
N ASP A 167 9.06 -7.46 22.64
CA ASP A 167 10.03 -6.35 22.54
C ASP A 167 9.28 -4.99 22.58
N PRO A 168 9.58 -4.11 23.54
CA PRO A 168 8.84 -2.87 23.77
C PRO A 168 8.91 -1.87 22.60
N HIS A 169 9.92 -1.97 21.75
CA HIS A 169 10.11 -1.06 20.63
C HIS A 169 9.33 -1.43 19.36
N VAL A 170 8.74 -2.64 19.30
CA VAL A 170 7.99 -3.09 18.10
C VAL A 170 6.79 -2.18 17.80
N ALA A 171 6.00 -1.83 18.81
CA ALA A 171 4.80 -1.02 18.60
C ALA A 171 5.14 0.38 18.03
N THR A 172 6.16 1.06 18.57
CA THR A 172 6.59 2.38 18.08
C THR A 172 7.46 2.30 16.83
N GLY A 173 8.09 1.15 16.60
CA GLY A 173 8.90 0.89 15.42
C GLY A 173 8.07 0.62 14.16
N THR A 174 6.87 0.03 14.30
CA THR A 174 6.09 -0.47 13.15
C THR A 174 4.77 0.27 12.89
N ALA A 175 4.26 1.04 13.87
CA ALA A 175 2.98 1.74 13.69
C ALA A 175 3.09 2.84 12.61
N VAL A 176 2.14 2.84 11.67
CA VAL A 176 2.11 3.78 10.53
C VAL A 176 2.10 5.25 10.99
N SER A 177 1.40 5.58 12.09
CA SER A 177 1.40 6.94 12.63
C SER A 177 2.79 7.46 13.03
N MET A 178 3.73 6.55 13.34
CA MET A 178 5.07 6.92 13.78
C MET A 178 5.93 7.51 12.67
N VAL A 179 5.61 7.30 11.40
CA VAL A 179 6.36 7.91 10.29
C VAL A 179 6.28 9.45 10.30
N ALA A 180 5.19 10.02 10.84
CA ALA A 180 5.05 11.46 11.06
C ALA A 180 5.37 11.86 12.49
N ASN A 181 4.83 11.13 13.48
CA ASN A 181 4.93 11.52 14.89
C ASN A 181 6.36 11.47 15.43
N ARG A 182 7.19 10.59 14.88
CA ARG A 182 8.61 10.53 15.25
C ARG A 182 9.37 11.76 14.79
N LEU A 183 9.03 12.33 13.62
CA LEU A 183 9.59 13.59 13.16
C LEU A 183 9.20 14.72 14.12
N SER A 184 7.91 14.85 14.45
CA SER A 184 7.45 15.85 15.41
C SER A 184 8.14 15.71 16.78
N HIS A 185 8.32 14.49 17.26
CA HIS A 185 9.02 14.22 18.52
C HIS A 185 10.52 14.58 18.45
N ALA A 186 11.23 14.11 17.39
CA ALA A 186 12.66 14.32 17.24
C ALA A 186 13.02 15.81 17.08
N PHE A 187 12.19 16.57 16.37
CA PHE A 187 12.40 17.97 16.09
C PHE A 187 11.63 18.93 17.03
N ASN A 188 10.93 18.39 18.04
CA ASN A 188 10.16 19.15 19.04
C ASN A 188 9.10 20.07 18.40
N TRP A 189 8.36 19.57 17.38
CA TRP A 189 7.26 20.30 16.76
C TRP A 189 5.91 19.91 17.36
N THR A 190 5.06 20.89 17.57
CA THR A 190 3.77 20.78 18.27
C THR A 190 2.55 20.98 17.36
N GLY A 191 2.76 21.29 16.09
CA GLY A 191 1.68 21.37 15.10
C GLY A 191 1.07 20.00 14.78
N PRO A 192 -0.01 19.96 13.97
CA PRO A 192 -0.63 18.73 13.50
C PRO A 192 0.39 17.76 12.89
N SER A 193 0.32 16.48 13.25
CA SER A 193 1.28 15.46 12.84
C SER A 193 0.57 14.16 12.53
N PHE A 194 0.49 13.80 11.25
CA PHE A 194 -0.17 12.56 10.84
C PHE A 194 0.33 12.00 9.50
N ALA A 195 0.21 10.69 9.39
CA ALA A 195 0.46 9.94 8.16
C ALA A 195 -0.81 9.94 7.28
N VAL A 196 -0.61 10.01 5.98
CA VAL A 196 -1.67 9.99 4.96
C VAL A 196 -1.45 8.80 4.04
N ASP A 197 -2.43 7.91 3.95
CA ASP A 197 -2.45 6.81 3.00
C ASP A 197 -3.63 6.97 2.02
N THR A 198 -3.30 7.33 0.80
CA THR A 198 -4.18 7.34 -0.37
C THR A 198 -3.47 6.68 -1.56
N ALA A 199 -2.65 5.66 -1.25
CA ALA A 199 -1.80 4.95 -2.20
C ALA A 199 -0.86 5.92 -2.95
N CYS A 200 -0.81 5.84 -4.29
CA CYS A 200 0.15 6.63 -5.09
C CYS A 200 -0.04 8.15 -4.98
N SER A 201 -1.22 8.64 -4.56
CA SER A 201 -1.49 10.08 -4.37
C SER A 201 -1.10 10.63 -2.99
N SER A 202 -0.66 9.79 -2.05
CA SER A 202 -0.45 10.13 -0.63
C SER A 202 0.36 11.40 -0.41
N SER A 203 1.48 11.57 -1.10
CA SER A 203 2.36 12.74 -0.92
C SER A 203 1.75 14.06 -1.43
N LEU A 204 0.98 14.03 -2.53
CA LEU A 204 0.27 15.23 -2.99
C LEU A 204 -0.95 15.55 -2.12
N VAL A 205 -1.60 14.54 -1.53
CA VAL A 205 -2.65 14.75 -0.53
C VAL A 205 -2.04 15.34 0.75
N ALA A 206 -0.87 14.86 1.19
CA ALA A 206 -0.13 15.45 2.31
C ALA A 206 0.24 16.93 2.05
N LEU A 207 0.70 17.26 0.83
CA LEU A 207 0.93 18.65 0.40
C LEU A 207 -0.35 19.49 0.47
N HIS A 208 -1.47 18.94 -0.01
CA HIS A 208 -2.76 19.63 0.03
C HIS A 208 -3.21 19.92 1.47
N GLN A 209 -3.07 18.96 2.37
CA GLN A 209 -3.36 19.14 3.80
C GLN A 209 -2.47 20.24 4.41
N ALA A 210 -1.16 20.16 4.22
CA ALA A 210 -0.22 21.18 4.69
C ALA A 210 -0.59 22.58 4.19
N ALA A 211 -0.99 22.68 2.90
CA ALA A 211 -1.43 23.93 2.31
C ALA A 211 -2.67 24.51 2.99
N MET A 212 -3.61 23.67 3.39
CA MET A 212 -4.80 24.13 4.12
C MET A 212 -4.44 24.71 5.50
N TYR A 213 -3.63 23.99 6.29
CA TYR A 213 -3.21 24.42 7.62
C TYR A 213 -2.36 25.71 7.61
N LEU A 214 -1.47 25.87 6.61
CA LEU A 214 -0.69 27.09 6.44
C LEU A 214 -1.58 28.30 6.08
N ARG A 215 -2.56 28.10 5.17
CA ARG A 215 -3.47 29.18 4.74
C ARG A 215 -4.43 29.61 5.82
N THR A 216 -4.88 28.71 6.69
CA THR A 216 -5.73 29.06 7.85
C THR A 216 -4.95 29.73 8.98
N GLY A 217 -3.61 29.73 8.92
CA GLY A 217 -2.76 30.29 9.97
C GLY A 217 -2.68 29.43 11.23
N GLU A 218 -3.11 28.17 11.16
CA GLU A 218 -3.02 27.24 12.29
C GLU A 218 -1.58 26.78 12.54
N ILE A 219 -0.75 26.79 11.49
CA ILE A 219 0.69 26.53 11.56
C ILE A 219 1.47 27.61 10.81
N ASP A 220 2.73 27.81 11.20
CA ASP A 220 3.63 28.77 10.55
C ASP A 220 4.56 28.16 9.53
N ALA A 221 4.88 26.87 9.68
CA ALA A 221 5.66 26.09 8.75
C ALA A 221 5.10 24.67 8.65
N ALA A 222 5.37 23.99 7.56
CA ALA A 222 4.99 22.60 7.37
C ALA A 222 6.16 21.78 6.79
N VAL A 223 6.32 20.56 7.29
CA VAL A 223 7.15 19.53 6.70
C VAL A 223 6.25 18.53 5.99
N VAL A 224 6.42 18.42 4.68
CA VAL A 224 5.72 17.45 3.83
C VAL A 224 6.72 16.40 3.38
N GLY A 225 6.56 15.18 3.84
CA GLY A 225 7.43 14.06 3.51
C GLY A 225 6.67 12.90 2.87
N ALA A 226 7.38 12.04 2.18
CA ALA A 226 6.89 10.72 1.81
C ALA A 226 8.06 9.77 1.58
N ALA A 227 7.83 8.48 1.85
CA ALA A 227 8.83 7.44 1.64
C ALA A 227 8.18 6.11 1.22
N ASN A 228 8.92 5.33 0.44
CA ASN A 228 8.59 3.96 0.05
C ASN A 228 9.83 3.08 0.08
N LEU A 229 9.71 1.86 0.59
CA LEU A 229 10.73 0.81 0.53
C LEU A 229 10.11 -0.53 0.15
N VAL A 230 10.88 -1.37 -0.52
CA VAL A 230 10.48 -2.70 -1.00
C VAL A 230 11.30 -3.75 -0.23
N LEU A 231 10.83 -4.08 0.98
CA LEU A 231 11.59 -4.92 1.93
C LEU A 231 11.25 -6.41 1.82
N THR A 232 10.04 -6.75 1.34
CA THR A 232 9.59 -8.14 1.14
C THR A 232 8.97 -8.33 -0.24
N PRO A 233 8.94 -9.56 -0.78
CA PRO A 233 8.37 -9.84 -2.09
C PRO A 233 6.84 -9.88 -2.12
N THR A 234 6.14 -9.82 -0.99
CA THR A 234 4.69 -10.06 -0.89
C THR A 234 3.88 -9.17 -1.83
N LYS A 235 4.10 -7.86 -1.80
CA LYS A 235 3.41 -6.92 -2.71
C LYS A 235 3.87 -7.07 -4.16
N THR A 236 5.17 -7.32 -4.39
CA THR A 236 5.74 -7.54 -5.73
C THR A 236 5.06 -8.73 -6.41
N ARG A 237 4.92 -9.87 -5.71
CA ARG A 237 4.21 -11.06 -6.20
C ARG A 237 2.75 -10.76 -6.56
N SER A 238 2.05 -9.97 -5.72
CA SER A 238 0.68 -9.58 -5.99
C SER A 238 0.57 -8.71 -7.24
N PHE A 239 1.41 -7.69 -7.37
CA PHE A 239 1.39 -6.79 -8.53
C PHE A 239 1.82 -7.49 -9.83
N LEU A 240 2.77 -8.45 -9.77
CA LEU A 240 3.15 -9.29 -10.92
C LEU A 240 1.96 -10.15 -11.40
N ARG A 241 1.28 -10.83 -10.46
CA ARG A 241 0.12 -11.69 -10.80
C ARG A 241 -1.04 -10.90 -11.39
N ASN A 242 -1.18 -9.65 -10.98
CA ASN A 242 -2.22 -8.75 -11.47
C ASN A 242 -1.81 -8.00 -12.76
N GLY A 243 -0.67 -8.32 -13.37
CA GLY A 243 -0.21 -7.68 -14.61
C GLY A 243 0.03 -6.17 -14.50
N MET A 244 0.30 -5.67 -13.29
CA MET A 244 0.57 -4.24 -13.07
C MET A 244 2.01 -3.85 -13.36
N LEU A 245 2.95 -4.80 -13.14
CA LEU A 245 4.38 -4.54 -13.33
C LEU A 245 4.80 -4.89 -14.76
N SER A 246 5.71 -4.07 -15.30
CA SER A 246 6.34 -4.35 -16.59
C SER A 246 7.12 -5.68 -16.52
N PRO A 247 6.81 -6.66 -17.37
CA PRO A 247 7.56 -7.91 -17.43
C PRO A 247 8.99 -7.70 -17.95
N ASN A 248 9.24 -6.57 -18.64
CA ASN A 248 10.52 -6.18 -19.17
C ASN A 248 11.38 -5.33 -18.21
N GLY A 249 10.82 -4.98 -17.02
CA GLY A 249 11.50 -4.18 -16.01
C GLY A 249 11.81 -2.74 -16.44
N VAL A 250 11.03 -2.19 -17.37
CA VAL A 250 11.23 -0.83 -17.92
C VAL A 250 9.92 -0.05 -17.86
N CYS A 251 9.91 1.08 -17.16
CA CYS A 251 8.77 2.00 -17.18
C CYS A 251 8.83 2.88 -18.43
N ARG A 252 7.90 2.67 -19.39
CA ARG A 252 7.80 3.36 -20.68
C ARG A 252 6.60 4.30 -20.71
N THR A 253 6.67 5.39 -19.94
CA THR A 253 5.54 6.34 -19.89
C THR A 253 5.30 6.98 -21.27
N PHE A 254 4.04 6.91 -21.72
CA PHE A 254 3.54 7.46 -23.00
C PHE A 254 4.14 6.83 -24.26
N ASP A 255 4.85 5.72 -24.14
CA ASP A 255 5.37 4.94 -25.25
C ASP A 255 4.32 3.95 -25.78
N ASP A 256 4.41 3.59 -27.05
CA ASP A 256 3.52 2.60 -27.69
C ASP A 256 3.71 1.18 -27.10
N ASP A 257 4.94 0.89 -26.64
CA ASP A 257 5.34 -0.35 -25.99
C ASP A 257 5.19 -0.31 -24.45
N ALA A 258 4.35 0.59 -23.91
CA ALA A 258 4.05 0.63 -22.47
C ALA A 258 3.36 -0.67 -22.03
N ASP A 259 3.94 -1.37 -21.03
CA ASP A 259 3.52 -2.71 -20.61
C ASP A 259 3.36 -2.87 -19.08
N GLY A 260 3.45 -1.77 -18.34
CA GLY A 260 3.36 -1.75 -16.89
C GLY A 260 4.40 -0.83 -16.25
N TYR A 261 4.31 -0.69 -14.92
CA TYR A 261 5.27 0.12 -14.19
C TYR A 261 6.38 -0.73 -13.56
N VAL A 262 7.44 -0.06 -13.13
CA VAL A 262 8.52 -0.65 -12.32
C VAL A 262 8.39 -0.08 -10.91
N ARG A 263 8.48 -0.89 -9.87
CA ARG A 263 8.48 -0.41 -8.48
C ARG A 263 9.75 0.41 -8.19
N GLY A 264 9.67 1.32 -7.22
CA GLY A 264 10.81 2.09 -6.79
C GLY A 264 10.77 2.43 -5.31
N GLU A 265 11.92 2.56 -4.72
CA GLU A 265 12.16 3.02 -3.37
C GLU A 265 12.50 4.51 -3.35
N GLY A 266 12.37 5.14 -2.21
CA GLY A 266 12.86 6.49 -2.03
C GLY A 266 12.14 7.26 -0.97
N ALA A 267 12.72 8.41 -0.63
CA ALA A 267 12.11 9.41 0.24
C ALA A 267 12.39 10.81 -0.27
N GLY A 268 11.42 11.68 -0.07
CA GLY A 268 11.56 13.12 -0.31
C GLY A 268 10.89 13.92 0.80
N VAL A 269 11.43 15.08 1.08
CA VAL A 269 10.90 16.04 2.07
C VAL A 269 10.95 17.45 1.50
N LEU A 270 9.86 18.19 1.68
CA LEU A 270 9.75 19.62 1.40
C LEU A 270 9.45 20.36 2.70
N VAL A 271 10.07 21.53 2.89
CA VAL A 271 9.75 22.48 3.95
C VAL A 271 9.00 23.66 3.35
N LEU A 272 7.83 23.95 3.90
CA LEU A 272 6.90 24.94 3.37
C LEU A 272 6.62 26.06 4.38
N LYS A 273 6.47 27.30 3.87
CA LYS A 273 5.95 28.47 4.60
C LYS A 273 4.99 29.26 3.70
N ARG A 274 4.17 30.12 4.28
CA ARG A 274 3.49 31.14 3.48
C ARG A 274 4.53 31.99 2.75
N LEU A 275 4.31 32.31 1.47
CA LEU A 275 5.29 33.04 0.64
C LEU A 275 5.67 34.37 1.27
N ALA A 276 4.71 35.12 1.80
CA ALA A 276 4.96 36.40 2.44
C ALA A 276 5.85 36.27 3.69
N ASP A 277 5.66 35.21 4.48
CA ASP A 277 6.47 34.94 5.66
C ASP A 277 7.90 34.54 5.27
N ALA A 278 8.06 33.64 4.28
CA ALA A 278 9.37 33.25 3.79
C ALA A 278 10.18 34.46 3.24
N GLN A 279 9.51 35.35 2.51
CA GLN A 279 10.14 36.56 1.99
C GLN A 279 10.51 37.53 3.11
N ARG A 280 9.64 37.73 4.10
CA ARG A 280 9.91 38.60 5.28
C ARG A 280 11.11 38.04 6.08
N ASP A 281 11.17 36.72 6.27
CA ASP A 281 12.18 36.05 7.08
C ASP A 281 13.50 35.85 6.33
N GLY A 282 13.56 36.17 5.03
CA GLY A 282 14.74 36.02 4.19
C GLY A 282 15.08 34.56 3.85
N ASP A 283 14.08 33.68 3.88
CA ASP A 283 14.27 32.28 3.54
C ASP A 283 14.48 32.08 2.03
N PRO A 284 15.20 31.03 1.59
CA PRO A 284 15.26 30.69 0.20
C PRO A 284 13.86 30.29 -0.31
N VAL A 285 13.47 30.80 -1.46
CA VAL A 285 12.26 30.36 -2.15
C VAL A 285 12.70 29.53 -3.36
N LEU A 286 12.51 28.22 -3.29
CA LEU A 286 12.94 27.29 -4.35
C LEU A 286 11.88 27.21 -5.47
N ALA A 287 10.62 27.22 -5.11
CA ALA A 287 9.46 27.31 -5.99
C ALA A 287 8.25 27.78 -5.17
N VAL A 288 7.18 28.13 -5.86
CA VAL A 288 5.92 28.58 -5.26
C VAL A 288 4.81 27.57 -5.56
N VAL A 289 4.17 27.01 -4.54
CA VAL A 289 2.94 26.21 -4.67
C VAL A 289 1.76 27.20 -4.71
N ARG A 290 1.17 27.34 -5.89
CA ARG A 290 0.05 28.25 -6.14
C ARG A 290 -1.31 27.64 -5.82
N GLY A 291 -1.48 26.34 -6.11
CA GLY A 291 -2.73 25.64 -5.89
C GLY A 291 -2.53 24.12 -5.78
N ALA A 292 -3.43 23.47 -5.06
CA ALA A 292 -3.51 22.01 -5.00
C ALA A 292 -4.97 21.59 -4.84
N ALA A 293 -5.34 20.45 -5.44
CA ALA A 293 -6.68 19.88 -5.36
C ALA A 293 -6.62 18.37 -5.23
N VAL A 294 -7.65 17.83 -4.60
CA VAL A 294 -7.86 16.39 -4.39
C VAL A 294 -9.32 16.10 -4.70
N ASN A 295 -9.59 14.98 -5.39
CA ASN A 295 -10.93 14.43 -5.56
C ASN A 295 -10.89 12.90 -5.52
N HIS A 296 -12.04 12.28 -5.69
CA HIS A 296 -12.16 10.83 -5.85
C HIS A 296 -12.90 10.50 -7.14
N THR A 297 -12.50 9.41 -7.78
CA THR A 297 -13.12 8.92 -9.04
C THR A 297 -14.61 8.56 -8.87
N GLY A 298 -15.04 8.20 -7.66
CA GLY A 298 -16.41 7.79 -7.38
C GLY A 298 -16.70 6.37 -7.90
N ALA A 299 -17.95 6.10 -8.26
CA ALA A 299 -18.37 4.80 -8.79
C ALA A 299 -18.18 4.76 -10.31
N ALA A 300 -16.94 4.80 -10.79
CA ALA A 300 -16.60 4.70 -12.21
C ALA A 300 -16.09 3.29 -12.52
N GLY A 301 -17.01 2.38 -12.83
CA GLY A 301 -16.67 1.01 -13.16
C GLY A 301 -16.04 0.25 -11.96
N PHE A 302 -14.76 -0.11 -12.05
CA PHE A 302 -14.07 -0.88 -11.02
C PHE A 302 -13.30 0.01 -10.04
N LEU A 303 -13.01 -0.52 -8.84
CA LEU A 303 -12.27 0.18 -7.78
C LEU A 303 -10.94 0.77 -8.26
N THR A 304 -10.22 0.06 -9.12
CA THR A 304 -8.88 0.45 -9.59
C THR A 304 -8.88 1.14 -10.95
N ALA A 305 -10.05 1.29 -11.60
CA ALA A 305 -10.13 1.91 -12.92
C ALA A 305 -9.89 3.42 -12.85
N PRO A 306 -8.97 3.98 -13.65
CA PRO A 306 -8.80 5.42 -13.75
C PRO A 306 -9.99 6.07 -14.51
N SER A 307 -10.23 7.36 -14.24
CA SER A 307 -11.29 8.14 -14.89
C SER A 307 -10.74 9.45 -15.44
N SER A 308 -10.77 9.61 -16.76
CA SER A 308 -10.34 10.86 -17.41
C SER A 308 -11.12 12.08 -16.93
N THR A 309 -12.42 11.94 -16.73
CA THR A 309 -13.29 13.01 -16.22
C THR A 309 -12.90 13.44 -14.79
N ALA A 310 -12.60 12.47 -13.90
CA ALA A 310 -12.18 12.80 -12.53
C ALA A 310 -10.79 13.43 -12.51
N GLN A 311 -9.87 12.95 -13.35
CA GLN A 311 -8.52 13.52 -13.50
C GLN A 311 -8.60 14.94 -14.10
N GLU A 312 -9.38 15.17 -15.15
CA GLU A 312 -9.63 16.51 -15.70
C GLU A 312 -10.18 17.45 -14.62
N ALA A 313 -11.17 17.00 -13.86
CA ALA A 313 -11.81 17.81 -12.82
C ALA A 313 -10.83 18.24 -11.72
N VAL A 314 -9.94 17.37 -11.26
CA VAL A 314 -8.94 17.73 -10.24
C VAL A 314 -7.88 18.68 -10.80
N ILE A 315 -7.42 18.48 -12.04
CA ILE A 315 -6.47 19.35 -12.72
C ILE A 315 -7.06 20.76 -12.86
N ARG A 316 -8.27 20.88 -13.42
CA ARG A 316 -8.96 22.17 -13.58
C ARG A 316 -9.21 22.87 -12.22
N THR A 317 -9.51 22.09 -11.17
CA THR A 317 -9.72 22.66 -9.83
C THR A 317 -8.42 23.22 -9.25
N ALA A 318 -7.30 22.50 -9.37
CA ALA A 318 -6.00 22.99 -8.92
C ALA A 318 -5.57 24.25 -9.70
N MET A 319 -5.77 24.28 -11.01
CA MET A 319 -5.48 25.44 -11.88
C MET A 319 -6.34 26.66 -11.48
N ARG A 320 -7.64 26.48 -11.25
CA ARG A 320 -8.50 27.59 -10.75
C ARG A 320 -8.01 28.14 -9.42
N ARG A 321 -7.66 27.27 -8.46
CA ARG A 321 -7.10 27.66 -7.16
C ARG A 321 -5.77 28.39 -7.31
N ALA A 322 -4.97 28.01 -8.30
CA ALA A 322 -3.71 28.64 -8.62
C ALA A 322 -3.87 29.99 -9.37
N GLY A 323 -5.07 30.31 -9.85
CA GLY A 323 -5.31 31.46 -10.74
C GLY A 323 -4.54 31.34 -12.07
N VAL A 324 -4.48 30.12 -12.64
CA VAL A 324 -3.75 29.81 -13.87
C VAL A 324 -4.73 29.24 -14.88
N ASP A 325 -4.71 29.78 -16.09
CA ASP A 325 -5.44 29.24 -17.25
C ASP A 325 -4.59 28.20 -18.01
N ALA A 326 -5.17 27.59 -19.03
CA ALA A 326 -4.52 26.54 -19.80
C ALA A 326 -3.24 27.04 -20.53
N ASP A 327 -3.28 28.27 -21.05
CA ASP A 327 -2.14 28.88 -21.76
C ASP A 327 -1.01 29.30 -20.80
N GLY A 328 -1.28 29.33 -19.50
CA GLY A 328 -0.31 29.66 -18.44
C GLY A 328 0.52 28.48 -17.95
N VAL A 329 0.25 27.23 -18.40
CA VAL A 329 0.99 26.02 -18.02
C VAL A 329 2.03 25.67 -19.10
N GLY A 330 3.28 25.51 -18.72
CA GLY A 330 4.38 25.15 -19.64
C GLY A 330 4.87 23.70 -19.53
N TYR A 331 4.58 23.02 -18.40
CA TYR A 331 5.01 21.64 -18.15
C TYR A 331 3.99 20.91 -17.27
N VAL A 332 3.84 19.61 -17.50
CA VAL A 332 3.14 18.72 -16.56
C VAL A 332 4.04 17.52 -16.23
N GLU A 333 4.34 17.37 -14.96
CA GLU A 333 4.84 16.12 -14.40
C GLU A 333 3.63 15.21 -14.18
N ALA A 334 3.44 14.26 -15.08
CA ALA A 334 2.29 13.38 -15.10
C ALA A 334 2.41 12.26 -14.07
N HIS A 335 1.29 11.65 -13.73
CA HIS A 335 1.31 10.39 -13.01
C HIS A 335 2.04 9.31 -13.82
N GLY A 336 1.70 9.13 -15.11
CA GLY A 336 2.48 8.46 -16.14
C GLY A 336 3.15 7.17 -15.69
N THR A 337 2.35 6.11 -15.48
CA THR A 337 2.82 4.84 -14.92
C THR A 337 3.41 3.88 -15.96
N GLY A 338 3.31 4.20 -17.24
CA GLY A 338 3.74 3.30 -18.32
C GLY A 338 2.78 2.13 -18.53
N THR A 339 1.52 2.29 -18.14
CA THR A 339 0.46 1.32 -18.41
C THR A 339 -0.34 1.75 -19.63
N GLN A 340 -0.65 0.83 -20.54
CA GLN A 340 -1.31 1.15 -21.79
C GLN A 340 -2.58 1.97 -21.63
N LEU A 341 -3.46 1.54 -20.73
CA LEU A 341 -4.75 2.21 -20.48
C LEU A 341 -4.59 3.48 -19.64
N GLY A 342 -3.79 3.41 -18.56
CA GLY A 342 -3.64 4.52 -17.62
C GLY A 342 -3.05 5.75 -18.27
N ASP A 343 -2.03 5.58 -19.10
CA ASP A 343 -1.35 6.65 -19.81
C ASP A 343 -2.26 7.34 -20.83
N LEU A 344 -3.09 6.57 -21.57
CA LEU A 344 -4.07 7.13 -22.51
C LEU A 344 -5.15 7.95 -21.81
N ILE A 345 -5.69 7.43 -20.70
CA ILE A 345 -6.72 8.12 -19.90
C ILE A 345 -6.16 9.45 -19.36
N GLU A 346 -4.91 9.46 -18.89
CA GLU A 346 -4.28 10.67 -18.40
C GLU A 346 -4.00 11.69 -19.51
N LEU A 347 -3.49 11.24 -20.65
CA LEU A 347 -3.27 12.12 -21.81
C LEU A 347 -4.58 12.76 -22.28
N GLU A 348 -5.70 12.02 -22.32
CA GLU A 348 -7.02 12.56 -22.66
C GLU A 348 -7.51 13.58 -21.61
N ALA A 349 -7.31 13.30 -20.31
CA ALA A 349 -7.65 14.24 -19.26
C ALA A 349 -6.81 15.54 -19.34
N LEU A 350 -5.52 15.42 -19.62
CA LEU A 350 -4.61 16.56 -19.84
C LEU A 350 -5.01 17.34 -21.10
N ARG A 351 -5.30 16.66 -22.21
CA ARG A 351 -5.78 17.29 -23.45
C ARG A 351 -7.07 18.07 -23.19
N ALA A 352 -8.02 17.48 -22.47
CA ALA A 352 -9.27 18.15 -22.11
C ALA A 352 -9.02 19.36 -21.20
N ALA A 353 -8.18 19.24 -20.17
CA ALA A 353 -7.90 20.31 -19.22
C ALA A 353 -7.11 21.48 -19.82
N LEU A 354 -6.15 21.21 -20.71
CA LEU A 354 -5.17 22.16 -21.26
C LEU A 354 -5.43 22.55 -22.72
N GLY A 355 -6.40 21.93 -23.37
CA GLY A 355 -6.80 22.21 -24.74
C GLY A 355 -7.50 23.57 -24.90
N GLY A 356 -6.80 24.65 -24.60
CA GLY A 356 -7.27 26.03 -24.66
C GLY A 356 -7.26 26.65 -26.07
N SER A 357 -6.70 27.85 -26.22
CA SER A 357 -6.69 28.65 -27.44
C SER A 357 -5.84 28.09 -28.60
N GLY A 358 -5.17 26.94 -28.40
CA GLY A 358 -4.34 26.27 -29.43
C GLY A 358 -3.01 26.96 -29.72
N ARG A 359 -2.52 27.80 -28.82
CA ARG A 359 -1.26 28.56 -29.02
C ARG A 359 -0.07 28.07 -28.17
N ALA A 360 -0.33 27.46 -27.00
CA ALA A 360 0.75 27.03 -26.13
C ALA A 360 1.03 25.53 -26.33
N THR A 361 2.30 25.17 -26.45
CA THR A 361 2.74 23.77 -26.36
C THR A 361 3.14 23.46 -24.92
N VAL A 362 2.62 22.37 -24.36
CA VAL A 362 2.85 21.93 -22.99
C VAL A 362 3.70 20.66 -23.03
N ALA A 363 4.88 20.70 -22.41
CA ALA A 363 5.67 19.51 -22.26
C ALA A 363 5.08 18.59 -21.18
N VAL A 364 5.07 17.28 -21.43
CA VAL A 364 4.59 16.27 -20.48
C VAL A 364 5.69 15.23 -20.25
N GLY A 365 5.95 14.88 -18.98
CA GLY A 365 6.94 13.87 -18.65
C GLY A 365 6.57 13.14 -17.36
N SER A 366 7.28 12.08 -17.03
CA SER A 366 7.14 11.35 -15.77
C SER A 366 8.49 10.93 -15.21
N VAL A 367 8.71 11.18 -13.93
CA VAL A 367 9.91 10.78 -13.20
C VAL A 367 10.06 9.25 -13.11
N LYS A 368 8.94 8.53 -13.26
CA LYS A 368 8.92 7.06 -13.17
C LYS A 368 9.75 6.37 -14.25
N THR A 369 9.96 7.04 -15.37
CA THR A 369 10.88 6.53 -16.41
C THR A 369 12.34 6.51 -15.95
N ASN A 370 12.71 7.33 -14.97
CA ASN A 370 14.07 7.44 -14.44
C ASN A 370 14.31 6.54 -13.22
N ILE A 371 13.35 6.51 -12.26
CA ILE A 371 13.56 5.92 -10.92
C ILE A 371 12.51 4.86 -10.55
N GLY A 372 11.61 4.50 -11.46
CA GLY A 372 10.46 3.65 -11.16
C GLY A 372 9.35 4.38 -10.40
N HIS A 373 8.33 3.65 -10.04
CA HIS A 373 7.17 4.17 -9.30
C HIS A 373 7.42 4.05 -7.79
N LEU A 374 7.61 5.18 -7.12
CA LEU A 374 7.86 5.26 -5.69
C LEU A 374 6.57 5.15 -4.84
N GLU A 375 5.49 4.65 -5.41
CA GLU A 375 4.19 4.42 -4.75
C GLU A 375 3.73 5.66 -3.93
N PRO A 376 3.66 5.68 -2.57
CA PRO A 376 3.22 6.87 -1.82
C PRO A 376 4.16 8.08 -2.00
N ALA A 377 5.43 7.84 -2.34
CA ALA A 377 6.41 8.90 -2.56
C ALA A 377 6.50 9.37 -4.02
N ALA A 378 5.67 8.84 -4.93
CA ALA A 378 5.73 9.21 -6.34
C ALA A 378 5.43 10.71 -6.58
N GLY A 379 4.44 11.27 -5.89
CA GLY A 379 4.09 12.69 -6.04
C GLY A 379 5.18 13.62 -5.53
N ILE A 380 5.87 13.29 -4.42
CA ILE A 380 6.97 14.14 -3.91
C ILE A 380 8.21 14.05 -4.80
N ALA A 381 8.47 12.90 -5.42
CA ALA A 381 9.54 12.77 -6.43
C ALA A 381 9.24 13.65 -7.65
N GLY A 382 8.00 13.66 -8.13
CA GLY A 382 7.56 14.56 -9.21
C GLY A 382 7.62 16.04 -8.82
N LEU A 383 7.28 16.39 -7.57
CA LEU A 383 7.43 17.76 -7.05
C LEU A 383 8.88 18.20 -7.06
N ILE A 384 9.80 17.39 -6.51
CA ILE A 384 11.24 17.72 -6.45
C ILE A 384 11.82 17.85 -7.88
N LYS A 385 11.49 16.93 -8.80
CA LYS A 385 11.86 17.04 -10.22
C LYS A 385 11.37 18.36 -10.82
N THR A 386 10.11 18.72 -10.59
CA THR A 386 9.51 19.94 -11.12
C THR A 386 10.16 21.19 -10.54
N ILE A 387 10.45 21.22 -9.23
CA ILE A 387 11.18 22.32 -8.58
C ILE A 387 12.56 22.51 -9.21
N LEU A 388 13.31 21.42 -9.40
CA LEU A 388 14.63 21.46 -10.01
C LEU A 388 14.57 21.94 -11.48
N ALA A 389 13.58 21.48 -12.24
CA ALA A 389 13.37 21.92 -13.61
C ALA A 389 13.04 23.43 -13.71
N LEU A 390 12.20 23.94 -12.77
CA LEU A 390 11.89 25.39 -12.66
C LEU A 390 13.14 26.21 -12.32
N GLN A 391 13.98 25.72 -11.41
CA GLN A 391 15.26 26.38 -11.04
C GLN A 391 16.26 26.38 -12.16
N ALA A 392 16.42 25.22 -12.85
CA ALA A 392 17.33 25.08 -13.96
C ALA A 392 16.84 25.76 -15.25
N GLU A 393 15.60 26.22 -15.29
CA GLU A 393 14.95 26.77 -16.51
C GLU A 393 15.03 25.79 -17.71
N ARG A 394 14.97 24.48 -17.42
CA ARG A 394 15.08 23.40 -18.41
C ARG A 394 14.12 22.27 -18.07
N ILE A 395 13.60 21.61 -19.08
CA ILE A 395 12.72 20.44 -18.96
C ILE A 395 13.54 19.21 -19.34
N PRO A 396 13.68 18.22 -18.43
CA PRO A 396 14.44 17.00 -18.71
C PRO A 396 13.68 16.06 -19.67
N PRO A 397 14.39 15.14 -20.34
CA PRO A 397 13.75 14.15 -21.21
C PRO A 397 12.87 13.18 -20.39
N SER A 398 11.85 12.62 -21.05
CA SER A 398 11.20 11.39 -20.59
C SER A 398 12.07 10.23 -21.05
N ALA A 399 12.72 9.53 -20.11
CA ALA A 399 13.56 8.38 -20.44
C ALA A 399 12.69 7.24 -21.01
N ASN A 400 13.30 6.30 -21.74
CA ASN A 400 12.66 5.10 -22.29
C ASN A 400 11.54 5.36 -23.33
N LEU A 401 11.41 6.58 -23.83
CA LEU A 401 10.49 6.89 -24.94
C LEU A 401 11.14 6.53 -26.27
N THR A 402 10.54 5.56 -26.97
CA THR A 402 10.98 5.15 -28.32
C THR A 402 10.02 5.68 -29.37
N PHE A 403 8.74 5.41 -29.21
CA PHE A 403 7.67 5.90 -30.09
C PHE A 403 6.50 6.38 -29.22
N PRO A 404 6.03 7.62 -29.40
CA PRO A 404 4.83 8.10 -28.72
C PRO A 404 3.64 7.18 -28.96
N ASN A 405 2.83 6.96 -27.92
CA ASN A 405 1.67 6.08 -27.95
C ASN A 405 0.71 6.44 -29.09
N ARG A 406 0.47 5.52 -30.02
CA ARG A 406 -0.38 5.69 -31.21
C ARG A 406 -1.87 5.78 -30.91
N GLY A 407 -2.28 5.33 -29.72
CA GLY A 407 -3.67 5.49 -29.25
C GLY A 407 -4.04 6.94 -28.94
N PHE A 408 -3.03 7.85 -28.81
CA PHE A 408 -3.24 9.27 -28.57
C PHE A 408 -2.69 10.11 -29.73
N ARG A 409 -3.48 11.06 -30.23
CA ARG A 409 -3.10 11.94 -31.33
C ARG A 409 -2.45 13.21 -30.79
N PHE A 410 -1.11 13.19 -30.66
CA PHE A 410 -0.33 14.32 -30.17
C PHE A 410 -0.47 15.55 -31.10
N GLU A 411 -0.66 15.34 -32.41
CA GLU A 411 -0.81 16.41 -33.38
C GLU A 411 -2.08 17.24 -33.19
N ASP A 412 -3.12 16.64 -32.60
CA ASP A 412 -4.41 17.27 -32.29
C ASP A 412 -4.46 17.82 -30.85
N SER A 413 -3.35 17.89 -30.16
CA SER A 413 -3.25 18.31 -28.77
C SER A 413 -2.13 19.36 -28.55
N PRO A 414 -2.17 20.14 -27.46
CA PRO A 414 -1.08 21.02 -27.11
C PRO A 414 0.12 20.27 -26.50
N LEU A 415 0.02 18.96 -26.28
CA LEU A 415 0.97 18.17 -25.52
C LEU A 415 2.11 17.66 -26.40
N PHE A 416 3.33 17.61 -25.83
CA PHE A 416 4.45 16.88 -26.41
C PHE A 416 5.30 16.26 -25.32
N VAL A 417 5.94 15.14 -25.60
CA VAL A 417 6.85 14.45 -24.68
C VAL A 417 8.29 14.76 -25.09
N PRO A 418 9.10 15.40 -24.22
CA PRO A 418 10.48 15.73 -24.54
C PRO A 418 11.36 14.47 -24.58
N ASP A 419 12.12 14.28 -25.67
CA ASP A 419 13.11 13.22 -25.88
C ASP A 419 14.53 13.60 -25.48
N ARG A 420 14.76 14.86 -25.15
CA ARG A 420 16.04 15.43 -24.74
C ARG A 420 15.83 16.60 -23.80
N LEU A 421 16.90 17.03 -23.14
CA LEU A 421 16.88 18.22 -22.28
C LEU A 421 16.61 19.48 -23.15
N VAL A 422 15.45 20.12 -22.91
CA VAL A 422 15.03 21.30 -23.67
C VAL A 422 15.01 22.56 -22.80
N PRO A 423 15.32 23.75 -23.35
CA PRO A 423 15.13 25.02 -22.65
C PRO A 423 13.63 25.23 -22.33
N TRP A 424 13.33 25.72 -21.14
CA TRP A 424 11.97 26.08 -20.75
C TRP A 424 11.64 27.51 -21.21
N THR A 425 11.12 27.64 -22.41
CA THR A 425 10.88 28.94 -23.09
C THR A 425 9.46 29.49 -22.88
N GLY A 426 8.53 28.68 -22.37
CA GLY A 426 7.15 29.05 -22.13
C GLY A 426 6.91 29.60 -20.68
N PRO A 427 5.64 29.68 -20.24
CA PRO A 427 5.31 30.01 -18.88
C PRO A 427 5.99 29.08 -17.90
N ARG A 428 6.66 29.62 -16.88
CA ARG A 428 7.33 28.81 -15.84
C ARG A 428 6.37 28.45 -14.72
N VAL A 429 5.30 27.76 -15.13
CA VAL A 429 4.29 27.15 -14.27
C VAL A 429 4.14 25.70 -14.70
N ALA A 430 4.07 24.82 -13.73
CA ALA A 430 3.94 23.37 -13.96
C ALA A 430 2.82 22.78 -13.14
N GLY A 431 2.14 21.77 -13.70
CA GLY A 431 1.28 20.85 -13.01
C GLY A 431 2.04 19.61 -12.53
N VAL A 432 1.65 19.03 -11.40
CA VAL A 432 2.15 17.73 -10.91
C VAL A 432 0.95 16.87 -10.56
N SER A 433 0.81 15.71 -11.20
CA SER A 433 -0.29 14.76 -11.02
C SER A 433 0.14 13.53 -10.25
N SER A 434 -0.74 13.04 -9.38
CA SER A 434 -0.56 11.74 -8.76
C SER A 434 -1.93 11.10 -8.49
N PHE A 435 -2.17 9.91 -9.04
CA PHE A 435 -3.46 9.23 -9.01
C PHE A 435 -3.31 7.88 -8.31
N GLY A 436 -4.05 7.73 -7.19
CA GLY A 436 -4.02 6.50 -6.41
C GLY A 436 -4.91 5.43 -7.04
N PHE A 437 -4.45 4.18 -7.09
CA PHE A 437 -5.22 3.05 -7.64
C PHE A 437 -6.51 2.75 -6.86
N GLY A 438 -6.72 3.36 -5.69
CA GLY A 438 -8.01 3.36 -4.96
C GLY A 438 -8.95 4.51 -5.36
N GLY A 439 -8.65 5.26 -6.44
CA GLY A 439 -9.51 6.32 -6.99
C GLY A 439 -9.28 7.73 -6.43
N VAL A 440 -8.33 7.94 -5.51
CA VAL A 440 -7.99 9.29 -5.01
C VAL A 440 -7.03 9.96 -5.98
N ASN A 441 -7.46 11.06 -6.61
CA ASN A 441 -6.66 11.85 -7.55
C ASN A 441 -6.21 13.14 -6.88
N ALA A 442 -4.94 13.52 -7.09
CA ALA A 442 -4.37 14.77 -6.59
C ALA A 442 -3.57 15.49 -7.68
N HIS A 443 -3.67 16.81 -7.72
CA HIS A 443 -2.91 17.65 -8.62
C HIS A 443 -2.45 18.93 -7.93
N ALA A 444 -1.21 19.32 -8.13
CA ALA A 444 -0.62 20.55 -7.61
C ALA A 444 -0.10 21.44 -8.75
N VAL A 445 -0.19 22.75 -8.58
CA VAL A 445 0.33 23.75 -9.52
C VAL A 445 1.46 24.51 -8.87
N LEU A 446 2.65 24.44 -9.47
CA LEU A 446 3.86 25.11 -9.03
C LEU A 446 4.22 26.22 -10.01
N ALA A 447 4.88 27.26 -9.50
CA ALA A 447 5.48 28.31 -10.32
C ALA A 447 6.95 28.53 -9.91
N ALA A 448 7.73 29.08 -10.84
CA ALA A 448 9.09 29.51 -10.53
C ALA A 448 9.10 30.51 -9.36
N ALA A 449 10.13 30.43 -8.55
CA ALA A 449 10.37 31.39 -7.47
C ALA A 449 10.42 32.82 -8.00
N PRO A 450 9.93 33.81 -7.24
CA PRO A 450 10.23 35.21 -7.52
C PRO A 450 11.75 35.40 -7.56
N ARG A 451 12.25 36.16 -8.55
CA ARG A 451 13.69 36.48 -8.55
C ARG A 451 14.05 37.22 -7.27
N PRO A 452 15.02 36.73 -6.48
CA PRO A 452 15.48 37.47 -5.31
C PRO A 452 15.94 38.88 -5.73
N ALA A 453 15.75 39.84 -4.84
CA ALA A 453 16.35 41.17 -5.05
C ALA A 453 17.86 40.98 -5.27
N PRO A 454 18.48 41.81 -6.15
CA PRO A 454 19.93 41.74 -6.36
C PRO A 454 20.64 41.79 -5.00
N ALA A 455 21.53 40.82 -4.76
CA ALA A 455 22.33 40.83 -3.53
C ALA A 455 23.01 42.17 -3.38
N PRO A 456 23.11 42.74 -2.16
CA PRO A 456 24.02 43.82 -1.92
C PRO A 456 25.38 43.37 -2.42
N VAL A 457 25.89 44.00 -3.49
CA VAL A 457 27.21 43.69 -3.98
C VAL A 457 28.18 44.25 -2.94
N ALA A 458 28.53 43.46 -1.95
CA ALA A 458 29.72 43.69 -1.17
C ALA A 458 30.89 43.41 -2.12
N ALA A 459 31.40 44.44 -2.79
CA ALA A 459 32.63 44.38 -3.54
C ALA A 459 33.77 44.15 -2.52
N GLY A 460 34.27 42.94 -2.42
CA GLY A 460 35.35 42.59 -1.51
C GLY A 460 35.47 41.10 -1.22
N PRO A 461 36.55 40.69 -0.54
CA PRO A 461 36.75 39.31 -0.17
C PRO A 461 35.65 38.78 0.79
N GLY A 462 35.25 37.54 0.61
CA GLY A 462 34.30 36.81 1.45
C GLY A 462 34.99 35.75 2.29
N LEU A 463 34.43 35.43 3.45
CA LEU A 463 34.82 34.32 4.30
C LEU A 463 33.80 33.19 4.16
N LEU A 464 34.22 32.07 3.61
CA LEU A 464 33.45 30.83 3.57
C LEU A 464 33.89 29.91 4.72
N THR A 465 32.92 29.29 5.39
CA THR A 465 33.16 28.30 6.46
C THR A 465 32.42 27.02 6.16
N LEU A 466 33.09 25.86 6.38
CA LEU A 466 32.46 24.55 6.32
C LEU A 466 32.74 23.81 7.63
N SER A 467 31.83 22.96 8.06
CA SER A 467 32.06 22.04 9.16
C SER A 467 31.28 20.75 9.01
N ALA A 468 31.80 19.66 9.57
CA ALA A 468 31.18 18.34 9.64
C ALA A 468 31.65 17.59 10.89
N ASP A 469 30.96 16.51 11.25
CA ASP A 469 31.31 15.71 12.43
C ASP A 469 32.54 14.83 12.22
N SER A 470 32.93 14.56 10.96
CA SER A 470 34.12 13.82 10.60
C SER A 470 34.97 14.49 9.50
N ALA A 471 36.22 14.05 9.35
CA ALA A 471 37.10 14.51 8.27
C ALA A 471 36.58 14.11 6.87
N ASP A 472 35.96 12.93 6.77
CA ASP A 472 35.37 12.44 5.52
C ASP A 472 34.03 13.14 5.21
N GLY A 473 33.22 13.44 6.23
CA GLY A 473 32.03 14.29 6.09
C GLY A 473 32.39 15.69 5.59
N LEU A 474 33.47 16.31 6.12
CA LEU A 474 33.95 17.61 5.65
C LEU A 474 34.42 17.58 4.18
N ARG A 475 35.07 16.50 3.74
CA ARG A 475 35.46 16.32 2.33
C ARG A 475 34.22 16.14 1.44
N THR A 476 33.27 15.34 1.87
CA THR A 476 32.02 15.13 1.13
C THR A 476 31.25 16.44 0.96
N LEU A 477 31.14 17.24 2.03
CA LEU A 477 30.53 18.57 1.97
C LEU A 477 31.26 19.50 1.00
N ALA A 478 32.59 19.52 1.04
CA ALA A 478 33.40 20.31 0.11
C ALA A 478 33.19 19.85 -1.35
N GLY A 479 33.10 18.54 -1.59
CA GLY A 479 32.80 18.00 -2.93
C GLY A 479 31.41 18.38 -3.43
N ARG A 480 30.39 18.30 -2.56
CA ARG A 480 29.02 18.76 -2.88
C ARG A 480 29.01 20.26 -3.21
N LEU A 481 29.77 21.06 -2.48
CA LEU A 481 29.87 22.50 -2.80
C LEU A 481 30.54 22.73 -4.15
N VAL A 482 31.60 22.01 -4.49
CA VAL A 482 32.24 22.08 -5.82
C VAL A 482 31.22 21.78 -6.93
N LEU A 483 30.35 20.78 -6.76
CA LEU A 483 29.29 20.50 -7.73
C LEU A 483 28.32 21.67 -7.89
N LEU A 484 27.92 22.29 -6.77
CA LEU A 484 27.07 23.48 -6.81
C LEU A 484 27.74 24.65 -7.51
N LEU A 485 29.03 24.92 -7.21
CA LEU A 485 29.78 26.02 -7.85
C LEU A 485 29.86 25.87 -9.38
N ARG A 486 29.90 24.65 -9.89
CA ARG A 486 29.94 24.32 -11.31
C ARG A 486 28.58 24.17 -11.96
N SER A 487 27.51 24.26 -11.19
CA SER A 487 26.16 24.16 -11.73
C SER A 487 25.71 25.47 -12.40
N PRO A 488 24.74 25.42 -13.32
CA PRO A 488 24.21 26.62 -13.99
C PRO A 488 23.42 27.57 -13.05
N TYR A 489 23.14 27.16 -11.85
CA TYR A 489 22.42 27.91 -10.81
C TYR A 489 23.28 28.22 -9.58
N CYS A 490 24.60 28.33 -9.78
CA CYS A 490 25.55 28.73 -8.73
C CYS A 490 25.12 30.09 -8.13
N PRO A 491 24.90 30.17 -6.80
CA PRO A 491 24.57 31.42 -6.13
C PRO A 491 25.77 32.39 -6.14
N PRO A 492 25.50 33.71 -6.02
CA PRO A 492 26.57 34.71 -5.84
C PRO A 492 27.42 34.37 -4.60
N LEU A 493 28.74 34.58 -4.70
CA LEU A 493 29.72 34.30 -3.64
C LEU A 493 29.31 34.88 -2.28
N ALA A 494 28.79 36.11 -2.27
CA ALA A 494 28.33 36.78 -1.04
C ALA A 494 27.28 35.96 -0.31
N TRP A 495 26.30 35.41 -1.05
CA TRP A 495 25.24 34.54 -0.47
C TRP A 495 25.79 33.20 -0.03
N LEU A 496 26.75 32.60 -0.73
CA LEU A 496 27.40 31.35 -0.31
C LEU A 496 28.14 31.55 1.01
N CYS A 497 28.86 32.67 1.19
CA CYS A 497 29.55 33.01 2.42
C CYS A 497 28.59 33.26 3.59
N VAL A 498 27.38 33.81 3.36
CA VAL A 498 26.36 33.97 4.39
C VAL A 498 25.74 32.61 4.73
N ALA A 499 25.32 31.85 3.73
CA ALA A 499 24.69 30.53 3.89
C ALA A 499 25.58 29.55 4.66
N SER A 500 26.88 29.58 4.43
CA SER A 500 27.83 28.71 5.10
C SER A 500 27.88 28.91 6.62
N ARG A 501 27.42 30.06 7.13
CA ARG A 501 27.41 30.41 8.58
C ARG A 501 26.06 30.18 9.26
N GLN A 502 25.03 29.81 8.51
CA GLN A 502 23.67 29.61 9.03
C GLN A 502 23.50 28.25 9.72
N ARG A 503 24.56 27.50 9.88
CA ARG A 503 24.57 26.16 10.46
C ARG A 503 25.33 26.11 11.76
N PRO A 504 24.95 25.22 12.69
CA PRO A 504 25.79 24.89 13.83
C PRO A 504 27.18 24.43 13.36
N ALA A 505 28.23 24.94 14.01
CA ALA A 505 29.57 24.52 13.66
C ALA A 505 29.90 23.18 14.33
N ALA A 506 30.30 22.19 13.54
CA ALA A 506 30.71 20.86 13.95
C ALA A 506 32.22 20.81 14.33
N THR A 507 32.75 19.61 14.61
CA THR A 507 34.10 19.41 15.14
C THR A 507 35.19 19.60 14.08
N HIS A 508 35.01 19.08 12.86
CA HIS A 508 35.95 19.23 11.75
C HIS A 508 35.58 20.47 10.93
N ARG A 509 36.51 21.40 10.84
CA ARG A 509 36.23 22.73 10.29
C ARG A 509 37.23 23.13 9.20
N LEU A 510 36.68 23.81 8.17
CA LEU A 510 37.43 24.47 7.13
C LEU A 510 36.96 25.93 7.00
N ALA A 511 37.89 26.85 6.81
CA ALA A 511 37.57 28.23 6.51
C ALA A 511 38.54 28.78 5.46
N CYS A 512 38.00 29.55 4.51
CA CYS A 512 38.83 30.20 3.49
C CYS A 512 38.33 31.61 3.12
N VAL A 513 39.29 32.49 2.82
CA VAL A 513 39.02 33.84 2.32
C VAL A 513 39.20 33.85 0.81
N VAL A 514 38.18 34.30 0.07
CA VAL A 514 38.11 34.24 -1.38
C VAL A 514 37.47 35.50 -1.94
N ASP A 515 37.86 35.90 -3.17
CA ASP A 515 37.30 37.05 -3.88
C ASP A 515 36.27 36.64 -4.94
N THR A 516 36.39 35.44 -5.50
CA THR A 516 35.56 34.94 -6.59
C THR A 516 35.15 33.48 -6.38
N VAL A 517 34.13 33.04 -7.10
CA VAL A 517 33.64 31.64 -7.08
C VAL A 517 34.72 30.70 -7.61
N GLU A 518 35.49 31.12 -8.62
CA GLU A 518 36.58 30.34 -9.21
C GLU A 518 37.70 30.10 -8.18
N GLN A 519 38.09 31.15 -7.40
CA GLN A 519 39.06 30.97 -6.30
C GLN A 519 38.56 30.02 -5.22
N LEU A 520 37.23 30.02 -4.95
CA LEU A 520 36.62 29.08 -4.00
C LEU A 520 36.73 27.65 -4.55
N ASP A 521 36.35 27.43 -5.81
CA ASP A 521 36.46 26.11 -6.46
C ASP A 521 37.91 25.58 -6.41
N ASP A 522 38.88 26.40 -6.80
CA ASP A 522 40.30 26.04 -6.77
C ASP A 522 40.77 25.63 -5.37
N LYS A 523 40.39 26.37 -4.32
CA LYS A 523 40.76 26.06 -2.95
C LYS A 523 40.15 24.79 -2.42
N LEU A 524 38.85 24.57 -2.73
CA LEU A 524 38.17 23.33 -2.36
C LEU A 524 38.77 22.12 -3.10
N MET A 525 39.13 22.27 -4.37
CA MET A 525 39.83 21.22 -5.12
C MET A 525 41.19 20.88 -4.52
N LEU A 526 41.96 21.91 -4.10
CA LEU A 526 43.24 21.70 -3.40
C LEU A 526 43.05 20.96 -2.05
N PHE A 527 42.01 21.32 -1.30
CA PHE A 527 41.65 20.61 -0.06
C PHE A 527 41.30 19.14 -0.32
N LEU A 528 40.48 18.87 -1.34
CA LEU A 528 40.10 17.51 -1.74
C LEU A 528 41.32 16.70 -2.20
N ALA A 529 42.27 17.33 -2.92
CA ALA A 529 43.55 16.74 -3.33
C ALA A 529 44.55 16.59 -2.18
N ARG A 530 44.22 16.98 -0.95
CA ARG A 530 45.09 16.98 0.24
C ARG A 530 46.40 17.81 0.07
N ALA A 531 46.32 18.90 -0.69
CA ALA A 531 47.44 19.81 -0.87
C ALA A 531 47.68 20.62 0.41
N GLU A 532 48.88 20.57 0.94
CA GLU A 532 49.29 21.32 2.12
C GLU A 532 49.70 22.75 1.79
N GLY A 533 49.59 23.68 2.76
CA GLY A 533 50.13 25.04 2.66
C GLY A 533 49.34 25.99 1.73
N THR A 534 48.09 25.69 1.41
CA THR A 534 47.25 26.59 0.61
C THR A 534 46.99 27.91 1.33
N ARG A 535 47.42 29.04 0.76
CA ARG A 535 47.28 30.37 1.38
C ARG A 535 45.81 30.75 1.60
N ASN A 536 45.47 31.28 2.79
CA ASN A 536 44.12 31.69 3.20
C ASN A 536 43.09 30.52 3.13
N LEU A 537 43.56 29.30 3.36
CA LEU A 537 42.74 28.12 3.60
C LEU A 537 43.19 27.50 4.92
N HIS A 538 42.30 27.41 5.88
CA HIS A 538 42.57 26.89 7.21
C HIS A 538 41.67 25.65 7.46
N VAL A 539 42.26 24.62 8.06
CA VAL A 539 41.56 23.39 8.49
C VAL A 539 41.93 23.09 9.92
N GLY A 540 40.96 22.67 10.71
CA GLY A 540 41.17 22.34 12.10
C GLY A 540 40.20 21.33 12.63
N VAL A 541 40.53 20.71 13.78
CA VAL A 541 39.62 19.81 14.52
C VAL A 541 39.46 20.40 15.92
N VAL A 542 38.22 20.61 16.34
CA VAL A 542 37.87 21.24 17.61
C VAL A 542 37.44 20.15 18.61
N ASP A 543 37.98 20.26 19.81
CA ASP A 543 37.53 19.41 20.93
C ASP A 543 36.07 19.77 21.28
N PRO A 544 35.13 18.81 21.23
CA PRO A 544 33.71 19.06 21.58
C PRO A 544 33.52 19.64 23.00
N ALA A 545 34.45 19.39 23.89
CA ALA A 545 34.42 19.92 25.27
C ALA A 545 34.96 21.36 25.37
N ALA A 546 35.60 21.90 24.33
CA ALA A 546 36.17 23.25 24.32
C ALA A 546 35.05 24.32 24.24
N THR A 547 35.02 25.24 25.18
CA THR A 547 34.15 26.41 25.12
C THR A 547 34.73 27.48 24.23
N GLY A 548 34.34 27.56 22.97
CA GLY A 548 34.77 28.62 22.05
C GLY A 548 34.09 29.96 22.33
N GLY A 549 34.74 31.05 21.93
CA GLY A 549 34.17 32.38 21.94
C GLY A 549 33.32 32.67 20.70
N THR A 550 32.60 33.78 20.68
CA THR A 550 31.88 34.28 19.50
C THR A 550 32.77 35.27 18.75
N ILE A 551 32.88 35.11 17.44
CA ILE A 551 33.55 36.04 16.55
C ILE A 551 32.57 37.15 16.18
N ALA A 552 32.90 38.43 16.41
CA ALA A 552 32.11 39.53 15.88
C ALA A 552 32.17 39.47 14.33
N PRO A 553 31.09 39.81 13.61
CA PRO A 553 31.08 39.81 12.16
C PRO A 553 32.26 40.58 11.63
N PRO A 554 33.21 39.93 10.86
CA PRO A 554 34.33 40.60 10.31
C PRO A 554 33.87 41.56 9.18
N GLY A 555 34.54 42.72 9.09
CA GLY A 555 34.34 43.60 7.94
C GLY A 555 34.86 42.97 6.65
N VAL A 556 35.01 43.76 5.59
CA VAL A 556 35.54 43.29 4.29
C VAL A 556 37.09 43.33 4.20
N ASP A 557 37.77 43.63 5.33
CA ASP A 557 39.20 43.63 5.40
C ASP A 557 39.76 42.19 5.37
N ARG A 558 40.68 41.89 4.45
CA ARG A 558 41.19 40.57 4.21
C ARG A 558 41.92 39.98 5.43
N ASP A 559 42.70 40.82 6.14
CA ASP A 559 43.45 40.35 7.31
C ASP A 559 42.52 40.04 8.48
N ALA A 560 41.47 40.83 8.64
CA ALA A 560 40.40 40.57 9.65
C ALA A 560 39.60 39.29 9.30
N LEU A 561 39.32 39.06 8.01
CA LEU A 561 38.66 37.83 7.54
C LEU A 561 39.54 36.60 7.77
N ASP A 562 40.86 36.68 7.49
CA ASP A 562 41.79 35.59 7.69
C ASP A 562 41.99 35.29 9.20
N ALA A 563 42.03 36.33 10.04
CA ALA A 563 42.05 36.16 11.50
C ALA A 563 40.77 35.49 12.02
N ALA A 564 39.60 35.84 11.46
CA ALA A 564 38.33 35.18 11.78
C ALA A 564 38.29 33.70 11.31
N ALA A 565 38.84 33.41 10.13
CA ALA A 565 39.02 32.07 9.61
C ALA A 565 39.83 31.18 10.57
N ARG A 566 40.98 31.68 11.06
CA ARG A 566 41.82 30.94 12.03
C ARG A 566 41.10 30.68 13.37
N ARG A 567 40.39 31.68 13.86
CA ARG A 567 39.60 31.54 15.10
C ARG A 567 38.43 30.52 14.95
N PHE A 568 37.78 30.53 13.78
CA PHE A 568 36.68 29.57 13.51
C PHE A 568 37.20 28.12 13.54
N VAL A 569 38.33 27.83 12.88
CA VAL A 569 38.90 26.47 12.88
C VAL A 569 39.53 26.09 14.23
N ALA A 570 39.85 27.08 15.08
CA ALA A 570 40.33 26.86 16.45
C ALA A 570 39.20 26.62 17.48
N GLY A 571 37.94 26.79 17.12
CA GLY A 571 36.80 26.46 18.01
C GLY A 571 35.81 27.58 18.22
N ASP A 572 36.10 28.83 17.85
CA ASP A 572 35.18 29.93 17.99
C ASP A 572 33.99 29.80 17.01
N THR A 573 32.83 30.40 17.33
CA THR A 573 31.64 30.43 16.47
C THR A 573 31.56 31.75 15.72
N LEU A 574 31.09 31.70 14.48
CA LEU A 574 30.85 32.85 13.61
C LEU A 574 29.38 32.84 13.17
N PRO A 575 28.49 33.52 13.92
CA PRO A 575 27.08 33.51 13.60
C PRO A 575 26.78 34.30 12.31
N ALA A 576 25.76 33.87 11.58
CA ALA A 576 25.19 34.64 10.49
C ALA A 576 24.46 35.87 11.04
N THR A 577 24.69 37.04 10.44
CA THR A 577 23.99 38.29 10.80
C THR A 577 22.72 38.51 9.99
N GLU A 578 22.58 37.79 8.90
CA GLU A 578 21.45 37.84 7.98
C GLU A 578 21.21 36.44 7.38
N ARG A 579 20.07 36.21 6.76
CA ARG A 579 19.78 34.99 6.03
C ARG A 579 20.12 35.13 4.55
N ALA A 580 20.67 34.07 3.98
CA ALA A 580 20.93 33.98 2.55
C ALA A 580 19.73 33.31 1.86
N PRO A 581 19.11 33.92 0.87
CA PRO A 581 17.97 33.34 0.16
C PRO A 581 18.42 32.27 -0.88
N VAL A 582 19.35 31.41 -0.46
CA VAL A 582 19.92 30.37 -1.34
C VAL A 582 20.03 29.05 -0.59
N ARG A 583 19.84 27.93 -1.34
CA ARG A 583 20.10 26.59 -0.85
C ARG A 583 21.61 26.36 -0.74
N PHE A 584 22.05 25.67 0.31
CA PHE A 584 23.45 25.31 0.51
C PHE A 584 23.59 23.79 0.72
N PRO A 585 24.67 23.13 0.23
CA PRO A 585 24.87 21.69 0.36
C PRO A 585 25.00 21.26 1.83
N THR A 586 24.51 20.06 2.17
CA THR A 586 24.50 19.49 3.52
C THR A 586 25.69 18.57 3.75
N ALA A 587 26.19 18.48 4.98
CA ALA A 587 27.15 17.46 5.39
C ALA A 587 26.42 16.08 5.44
N PRO A 588 27.09 14.96 5.11
CA PRO A 588 26.53 13.65 5.32
C PRO A 588 26.45 13.34 6.81
N HIS A 589 25.48 12.52 7.21
CA HIS A 589 25.36 11.98 8.55
C HIS A 589 26.44 10.92 8.83
N GLU A 590 26.80 10.70 10.10
CA GLU A 590 27.73 9.67 10.55
C GLU A 590 27.00 8.33 10.76
N GLU A 591 26.63 7.71 9.64
CA GLU A 591 25.80 6.54 9.60
C GLU A 591 26.51 5.25 10.03
N LYS A 592 25.82 4.39 10.78
CA LYS A 592 26.23 3.02 11.15
C LYS A 592 25.29 2.01 10.51
N HIS A 593 25.79 0.80 10.23
CA HIS A 593 24.95 -0.33 9.83
C HIS A 593 24.07 -0.75 11.02
N LEU A 594 22.77 -0.50 10.91
CA LEU A 594 21.77 -0.77 11.93
C LEU A 594 20.58 -1.52 11.28
N TRP A 595 20.68 -2.84 11.21
CA TRP A 595 19.66 -3.70 10.65
C TRP A 595 19.11 -4.66 11.70
N LEU A 596 17.95 -5.28 11.42
CA LEU A 596 17.44 -6.38 12.20
C LEU A 596 18.49 -7.49 12.20
N GLU A 597 18.92 -7.93 13.36
CA GLU A 597 19.71 -9.14 13.44
C GLU A 597 18.76 -10.31 13.15
N PRO A 598 19.10 -11.24 12.23
CA PRO A 598 18.38 -12.49 12.15
C PRO A 598 18.35 -13.04 13.57
N ALA A 599 17.17 -13.51 14.02
CA ALA A 599 17.10 -14.26 15.27
C ALA A 599 18.28 -15.22 15.25
N PRO A 600 19.12 -15.29 16.32
CA PRO A 600 20.30 -16.14 16.30
C PRO A 600 19.82 -17.47 15.73
N ALA A 601 20.37 -17.82 14.58
CA ALA A 601 20.00 -19.07 13.96
C ALA A 601 20.16 -20.10 15.07
N GLN A 602 19.06 -20.51 15.68
CA GLN A 602 19.05 -21.86 16.19
C GLN A 602 19.54 -22.60 14.99
N LEU A 603 20.79 -23.07 15.06
CA LEU A 603 21.49 -23.79 14.02
C LEU A 603 20.44 -24.67 13.34
N THR A 604 19.76 -24.13 12.36
CA THR A 604 18.81 -24.88 11.56
C THR A 604 19.71 -25.76 10.74
N ALA A 605 19.93 -26.95 11.29
CA ALA A 605 20.02 -28.11 10.39
C ALA A 605 19.08 -27.80 9.23
N ALA A 606 19.54 -27.96 7.99
CA ALA A 606 18.80 -27.73 6.75
C ALA A 606 17.30 -27.99 6.98
N PRO A 607 16.37 -27.08 6.59
CA PRO A 607 14.98 -27.15 7.00
C PRO A 607 14.55 -28.61 6.93
N PRO A 608 14.09 -29.21 8.03
CA PRO A 608 13.77 -30.63 8.03
C PRO A 608 12.81 -30.79 6.86
N ARG A 609 13.12 -31.70 5.95
CA ARG A 609 12.24 -32.03 4.84
C ARG A 609 10.86 -32.19 5.44
N PRO A 610 9.80 -31.54 4.89
CA PRO A 610 8.48 -31.59 5.49
C PRO A 610 8.12 -33.04 5.73
N ARG A 611 7.87 -33.41 6.99
CA ARG A 611 7.36 -34.74 7.31
C ARG A 611 5.90 -34.70 6.93
N GLY A 612 5.54 -35.40 5.86
CA GLY A 612 4.15 -35.55 5.45
C GLY A 612 3.49 -36.69 6.26
N TRP A 613 2.29 -36.44 6.76
CA TRP A 613 1.38 -37.44 7.32
C TRP A 613 0.17 -37.53 6.41
N THR A 614 -0.35 -38.76 6.24
CA THR A 614 -1.48 -39.00 5.34
C THR A 614 -2.51 -39.88 6.02
N TRP A 615 -3.79 -39.48 5.94
CA TRP A 615 -4.95 -40.23 6.40
C TRP A 615 -5.90 -40.41 5.23
N SER A 616 -6.22 -41.65 4.88
CA SER A 616 -7.20 -42.01 3.83
C SER A 616 -8.53 -42.50 4.42
N GLU A 617 -8.56 -42.78 5.73
CA GLU A 617 -9.74 -43.23 6.42
C GLU A 617 -10.16 -42.19 7.48
N HIS A 618 -11.43 -41.87 7.49
CA HIS A 618 -12.05 -40.88 8.39
C HIS A 618 -13.31 -41.50 9.00
N PRO A 619 -13.18 -42.50 9.91
CA PRO A 619 -14.32 -43.19 10.47
C PRO A 619 -15.28 -42.25 11.22
N GLU A 620 -14.75 -41.16 11.76
CA GLU A 620 -15.51 -40.13 12.45
C GLU A 620 -16.48 -39.35 11.53
N ALA A 621 -16.21 -39.26 10.24
CA ALA A 621 -17.05 -38.50 9.32
C ALA A 621 -18.37 -39.18 8.99
N GLY A 622 -18.44 -40.54 9.06
CA GLY A 622 -19.66 -41.29 8.82
C GLY A 622 -20.78 -41.01 9.84
N GLU A 623 -20.40 -40.64 11.06
CA GLU A 623 -21.34 -40.30 12.15
C GLU A 623 -21.53 -38.79 12.35
N HIS A 624 -20.86 -37.96 11.60
CA HIS A 624 -20.98 -36.48 11.65
C HIS A 624 -21.41 -35.97 10.26
N VAL A 625 -22.71 -35.65 10.14
CA VAL A 625 -23.33 -35.30 8.85
C VAL A 625 -23.82 -33.86 8.85
N VAL A 626 -23.27 -33.03 7.94
CA VAL A 626 -23.65 -31.63 7.79
C VAL A 626 -24.40 -31.46 6.46
N LEU A 627 -25.62 -30.91 6.51
CA LEU A 627 -26.49 -30.71 5.33
C LEU A 627 -26.62 -31.96 4.43
N GLY A 628 -26.67 -33.14 5.05
CA GLY A 628 -26.85 -34.42 4.38
C GLY A 628 -25.53 -35.10 3.91
N ASN A 629 -24.36 -34.43 4.04
CA ASN A 629 -23.07 -34.95 3.64
C ASN A 629 -22.24 -35.42 4.83
N PRO A 630 -21.70 -36.66 4.83
CA PRO A 630 -20.68 -37.08 5.79
C PRO A 630 -19.49 -36.13 5.77
N THR A 631 -19.08 -35.59 6.92
CA THR A 631 -18.09 -34.51 7.00
C THR A 631 -17.14 -34.75 8.16
N LEU A 632 -15.83 -34.61 7.92
CA LEU A 632 -14.83 -34.65 9.00
C LEU A 632 -15.13 -33.50 9.99
N PRO A 633 -15.40 -33.80 11.28
CA PRO A 633 -15.68 -32.74 12.26
C PRO A 633 -14.42 -31.93 12.57
N GLY A 634 -14.59 -30.63 12.88
CA GLY A 634 -13.48 -29.76 13.31
C GLY A 634 -12.75 -30.30 14.55
N SER A 635 -13.44 -31.04 15.40
CA SER A 635 -12.90 -31.75 16.57
C SER A 635 -11.92 -32.89 16.23
N GLY A 636 -11.90 -33.38 14.98
CA GLY A 636 -10.98 -34.41 14.49
C GLY A 636 -9.55 -33.94 14.25
N TYR A 637 -9.34 -32.66 14.02
CA TYR A 637 -7.99 -32.13 13.73
C TYR A 637 -7.05 -32.13 14.95
N PRO A 638 -7.44 -31.80 16.18
CA PRO A 638 -6.56 -31.88 17.35
C PRO A 638 -6.03 -33.30 17.61
N GLY A 639 -6.81 -34.34 17.38
CA GLY A 639 -6.32 -35.72 17.45
C GLY A 639 -5.19 -36.00 16.45
N LYS A 640 -5.33 -35.55 15.20
CA LYS A 640 -4.32 -35.68 14.15
C LYS A 640 -3.08 -34.80 14.44
N VAL A 641 -3.23 -33.67 15.09
CA VAL A 641 -2.10 -32.85 15.57
C VAL A 641 -1.25 -33.61 16.59
N ALA A 642 -1.87 -34.36 17.52
CA ALA A 642 -1.13 -35.20 18.48
C ALA A 642 -0.23 -36.23 17.77
N GLU A 643 -0.70 -36.82 16.69
CA GLU A 643 0.09 -37.76 15.86
C GLU A 643 1.27 -37.06 15.15
N VAL A 644 1.03 -35.87 14.59
CA VAL A 644 2.05 -35.04 13.93
C VAL A 644 3.14 -34.60 14.90
N VAL A 645 2.72 -34.20 16.12
CA VAL A 645 3.62 -33.72 17.18
C VAL A 645 4.36 -34.88 17.86
N GLY A 646 3.75 -36.08 17.90
CA GLY A 646 4.31 -37.27 18.55
C GLY A 646 4.33 -37.23 20.07
N ARG A 647 3.45 -36.40 20.68
CA ARG A 647 3.28 -36.29 22.15
C ARG A 647 1.82 -36.04 22.50
N ALA A 648 1.40 -36.54 23.67
CA ALA A 648 0.03 -36.46 24.11
C ALA A 648 -0.37 -35.10 24.71
N ALA A 649 0.59 -34.33 25.21
CA ALA A 649 0.40 -32.98 25.74
C ALA A 649 1.05 -31.97 24.78
N TYR A 650 0.27 -31.00 24.34
CA TYR A 650 0.70 -29.95 23.42
C TYR A 650 -0.26 -28.77 23.47
N ALA A 651 0.17 -27.64 22.90
CA ALA A 651 -0.69 -26.49 22.68
C ALA A 651 -0.60 -26.01 21.24
N LEU A 652 -1.70 -25.43 20.76
CA LEU A 652 -1.79 -24.80 19.44
C LEU A 652 -2.53 -23.47 19.56
N ARG A 653 -2.29 -22.59 18.59
CA ARG A 653 -3.01 -21.33 18.43
C ARG A 653 -3.45 -21.15 16.97
N ASP A 654 -4.42 -20.28 16.77
CA ASP A 654 -4.91 -19.85 15.46
C ASP A 654 -5.33 -21.02 14.55
N LEU A 655 -5.91 -22.09 15.13
CA LEU A 655 -6.50 -23.16 14.33
C LEU A 655 -7.67 -22.60 13.52
N THR A 656 -7.51 -22.58 12.20
CA THR A 656 -8.52 -22.06 11.26
C THR A 656 -9.01 -23.20 10.37
N PHE A 657 -10.32 -23.36 10.25
CA PHE A 657 -10.97 -24.29 9.35
C PHE A 657 -11.39 -23.57 8.08
N ARG A 658 -10.77 -23.91 6.95
CA ARG A 658 -10.96 -23.21 5.66
C ARG A 658 -11.98 -23.87 4.76
N ALA A 659 -12.02 -25.21 4.79
CA ALA A 659 -12.95 -26.00 4.00
C ALA A 659 -13.38 -27.26 4.76
N THR A 660 -14.49 -27.86 4.35
CA THR A 660 -15.00 -29.12 4.88
C THR A 660 -14.43 -30.29 4.12
N VAL A 661 -13.95 -31.32 4.82
CA VAL A 661 -13.47 -32.57 4.20
C VAL A 661 -14.61 -33.58 4.18
N GLN A 662 -14.93 -34.08 2.98
CA GLN A 662 -15.98 -35.08 2.75
C GLN A 662 -15.34 -36.38 2.22
N PRO A 663 -15.52 -37.55 2.88
CA PRO A 663 -15.03 -38.81 2.37
C PRO A 663 -15.75 -39.25 1.07
N PRO A 664 -15.07 -39.92 0.14
CA PRO A 664 -13.67 -40.36 0.26
C PRO A 664 -12.69 -39.26 -0.12
N ALA A 665 -11.90 -38.75 0.81
CA ALA A 665 -10.84 -37.78 0.57
C ALA A 665 -9.59 -38.18 1.36
N THR A 666 -8.43 -37.92 0.80
CA THR A 666 -7.14 -38.14 1.46
C THR A 666 -6.69 -36.85 2.13
N LEU A 667 -6.66 -36.85 3.48
CA LEU A 667 -6.14 -35.73 4.25
C LEU A 667 -4.62 -35.88 4.44
N THR A 668 -3.86 -34.86 4.10
CA THR A 668 -2.42 -34.81 4.33
C THR A 668 -2.10 -33.67 5.29
N ALA A 669 -1.07 -33.84 6.12
CA ALA A 669 -0.53 -32.75 6.93
C ALA A 669 0.96 -32.54 6.61
N GLU A 670 1.33 -31.27 6.51
CA GLU A 670 2.71 -30.81 6.41
C GLU A 670 3.06 -29.98 7.64
N ARG A 671 4.20 -30.29 8.25
CA ARG A 671 4.73 -29.52 9.37
C ARG A 671 5.98 -28.76 8.94
N THR A 672 5.96 -27.44 9.03
CA THR A 672 7.10 -26.56 8.79
C THR A 672 7.36 -25.70 10.04
N GLY A 673 8.40 -26.05 10.79
CA GLY A 673 8.63 -25.43 12.10
C GLY A 673 7.49 -25.70 13.07
N ASP A 674 6.86 -24.64 13.57
CA ASP A 674 5.70 -24.74 14.46
C ASP A 674 4.36 -24.68 13.71
N ARG A 675 4.36 -24.44 12.43
CA ARG A 675 3.13 -24.42 11.61
C ARG A 675 2.79 -25.81 11.09
N ILE A 676 1.51 -26.19 11.21
CA ILE A 676 0.93 -27.40 10.62
C ILE A 676 -0.18 -26.97 9.66
N THR A 677 -0.11 -27.46 8.43
CA THR A 677 -1.11 -27.22 7.39
C THR A 677 -1.71 -28.54 6.96
N PHE A 678 -3.03 -28.64 7.00
CA PHE A 678 -3.79 -29.77 6.50
C PHE A 678 -4.31 -29.49 5.11
N ARG A 679 -4.17 -30.46 4.19
CA ARG A 679 -4.68 -30.41 2.82
C ARG A 679 -5.48 -31.66 2.52
N ASP A 680 -6.54 -31.53 1.76
CA ASP A 680 -7.17 -32.68 1.09
C ASP A 680 -6.83 -32.71 -0.41
N ASP A 681 -7.17 -33.80 -1.05
CA ASP A 681 -6.90 -34.04 -2.48
C ASP A 681 -7.88 -33.34 -3.42
N THR A 682 -8.89 -32.63 -2.90
CA THR A 682 -9.95 -31.96 -3.67
C THR A 682 -10.00 -30.45 -3.44
N SER A 683 -9.90 -30.01 -2.20
CA SER A 683 -10.14 -28.61 -1.80
C SER A 683 -8.87 -27.82 -1.45
N GLY A 684 -7.69 -28.46 -1.50
CA GLY A 684 -6.41 -27.82 -1.16
C GLY A 684 -6.23 -27.66 0.35
N VAL A 685 -5.94 -26.44 0.85
CA VAL A 685 -5.74 -26.20 2.30
C VAL A 685 -7.09 -26.20 3.01
N VAL A 686 -7.33 -27.19 3.89
CA VAL A 686 -8.58 -27.33 4.63
C VAL A 686 -8.49 -26.87 6.08
N ALA A 687 -7.32 -26.91 6.71
CA ALA A 687 -7.07 -26.30 8.01
C ALA A 687 -5.59 -25.94 8.17
N ASP A 688 -5.32 -24.93 8.99
CA ASP A 688 -3.96 -24.56 9.39
C ASP A 688 -3.93 -24.05 10.84
N LEU A 689 -2.77 -24.22 11.47
CA LEU A 689 -2.57 -23.88 12.88
C LEU A 689 -1.07 -23.64 13.18
N GLU A 690 -0.81 -23.09 14.35
CA GLU A 690 0.56 -22.92 14.85
C GLU A 690 0.70 -23.58 16.24
N LEU A 691 1.78 -24.35 16.42
CA LEU A 691 2.14 -24.93 17.71
C LEU A 691 2.68 -23.86 18.66
N THR A 692 2.36 -23.99 19.95
CA THR A 692 2.85 -23.07 21.00
C THR A 692 3.17 -23.85 22.27
N GLU A 693 3.80 -23.20 23.23
CA GLU A 693 4.02 -23.82 24.54
C GLU A 693 2.70 -23.89 25.32
N PRO A 694 2.46 -25.01 26.06
CA PRO A 694 1.30 -25.15 26.90
C PRO A 694 1.26 -24.07 28.00
N THR A 695 0.13 -23.41 28.15
CA THR A 695 -0.13 -22.42 29.20
C THR A 695 -1.06 -23.00 30.26
N PRO A 696 -1.00 -22.57 31.53
CA PRO A 696 -1.99 -22.92 32.54
C PRO A 696 -3.40 -22.52 32.08
N ALA A 697 -4.41 -23.28 32.52
CA ALA A 697 -5.81 -22.96 32.26
C ALA A 697 -6.16 -21.55 32.81
N ASP A 698 -6.97 -20.77 32.04
CA ASP A 698 -7.48 -19.47 32.48
C ASP A 698 -8.28 -19.68 33.80
N PRO A 699 -7.94 -19.00 34.90
CA PRO A 699 -8.72 -19.06 36.15
C PRO A 699 -10.22 -18.73 35.93
N ALA A 700 -10.57 -17.95 34.93
CA ALA A 700 -11.94 -17.62 34.58
C ALA A 700 -12.72 -18.79 33.98
N LEU A 701 -12.07 -19.90 33.60
CA LEU A 701 -12.69 -21.16 33.18
C LEU A 701 -12.79 -22.17 34.32
N THR A 702 -12.67 -21.74 35.59
CA THR A 702 -12.92 -22.60 36.75
C THR A 702 -14.43 -22.84 36.88
N PRO A 703 -14.90 -24.12 36.90
CA PRO A 703 -16.30 -24.41 37.08
C PRO A 703 -16.81 -23.87 38.45
N PRO A 704 -18.07 -23.43 38.53
CA PRO A 704 -18.64 -23.02 39.79
C PRO A 704 -18.69 -24.22 40.76
N ALA A 705 -18.47 -23.99 42.08
CA ALA A 705 -18.45 -25.01 43.10
C ALA A 705 -19.81 -25.74 43.28
N SER A 706 -20.86 -25.18 42.74
CA SER A 706 -22.24 -25.74 42.78
C SER A 706 -22.97 -25.43 41.47
N ALA A 707 -23.77 -26.38 41.01
CA ALA A 707 -24.67 -26.23 39.86
C ALA A 707 -25.98 -25.46 40.18
N VAL A 708 -26.09 -24.84 41.35
CA VAL A 708 -27.23 -24.01 41.71
C VAL A 708 -27.37 -22.85 40.72
N GLY A 709 -28.59 -22.72 40.14
CA GLY A 709 -28.88 -21.71 39.12
C GLY A 709 -28.71 -22.19 37.66
N PHE A 710 -28.25 -23.43 37.45
CA PHE A 710 -28.23 -24.05 36.13
C PHE A 710 -29.52 -24.82 35.86
N THR A 711 -30.09 -24.66 34.68
CA THR A 711 -31.30 -25.33 34.22
C THR A 711 -30.93 -26.54 33.36
N PRO A 712 -31.44 -27.76 33.66
CA PRO A 712 -31.16 -28.93 32.81
C PRO A 712 -31.73 -28.77 31.40
N VAL A 713 -30.98 -29.26 30.41
CA VAL A 713 -31.34 -29.27 28.98
C VAL A 713 -31.77 -30.70 28.60
N GLY A 714 -32.90 -30.84 27.92
CA GLY A 714 -33.36 -32.11 27.37
C GLY A 714 -32.47 -32.57 26.20
N LEU A 715 -31.67 -33.60 26.37
CA LEU A 715 -30.71 -34.07 25.37
C LEU A 715 -31.38 -34.53 24.07
N ASP A 716 -32.52 -35.24 24.16
CA ASP A 716 -33.26 -35.68 22.96
C ASP A 716 -33.81 -34.51 22.15
N GLU A 717 -34.16 -33.40 22.80
CA GLU A 717 -34.59 -32.18 22.16
C GLU A 717 -33.43 -31.47 21.50
N MET A 718 -32.30 -31.36 22.20
CA MET A 718 -31.06 -30.79 21.66
C MET A 718 -30.60 -31.49 20.36
N TYR A 719 -30.54 -32.84 20.37
CA TYR A 719 -30.14 -33.58 19.19
C TYR A 719 -31.17 -33.51 18.04
N ARG A 720 -32.47 -33.42 18.36
CA ARG A 720 -33.50 -33.15 17.35
C ARG A 720 -33.40 -31.74 16.78
N ASP A 721 -32.96 -30.76 17.56
CA ASP A 721 -32.73 -29.40 17.11
C ASP A 721 -31.53 -29.33 16.16
N PHE A 722 -30.44 -30.02 16.47
CA PHE A 722 -29.30 -30.13 15.55
C PHE A 722 -29.74 -30.78 14.23
N ASP A 723 -30.48 -31.89 14.27
CA ASP A 723 -30.93 -32.59 13.06
C ASP A 723 -31.86 -31.70 12.20
N ARG A 724 -32.80 -30.98 12.84
CA ARG A 724 -33.68 -30.02 12.14
C ARG A 724 -32.94 -28.89 11.47
N ASN A 725 -31.80 -28.50 12.03
CA ASN A 725 -30.94 -27.45 11.46
C ASN A 725 -29.89 -27.99 10.47
N GLY A 726 -29.88 -29.27 10.16
CA GLY A 726 -29.00 -29.88 9.16
C GLY A 726 -27.70 -30.45 9.69
N LEU A 727 -27.53 -30.57 11.04
CA LEU A 727 -26.38 -31.21 11.66
C LEU A 727 -26.79 -32.49 12.34
N ARG A 728 -26.56 -33.65 11.75
CA ARG A 728 -26.94 -34.95 12.28
C ARG A 728 -25.77 -35.68 12.87
N TYR A 729 -25.90 -36.05 14.15
CA TYR A 729 -24.95 -36.81 14.92
C TYR A 729 -25.32 -38.29 14.98
N GLY A 730 -24.44 -39.20 14.61
CA GLY A 730 -24.57 -40.65 14.82
C GLY A 730 -24.35 -41.01 16.29
N PRO A 731 -24.58 -42.31 16.64
CA PRO A 731 -24.54 -42.77 18.04
C PRO A 731 -23.25 -42.43 18.78
N GLY A 732 -22.07 -42.54 18.09
CA GLY A 732 -20.75 -42.25 18.68
C GLY A 732 -20.54 -40.79 19.06
N PHE A 733 -21.17 -39.87 18.34
CA PHE A 733 -21.06 -38.42 18.57
C PHE A 733 -22.14 -37.87 19.53
N ARG A 734 -23.09 -38.72 19.97
CA ARG A 734 -24.05 -38.39 21.02
C ARG A 734 -23.47 -38.74 22.39
N CYS A 735 -22.29 -38.21 22.70
CA CYS A 735 -21.56 -38.56 23.93
C CYS A 735 -21.92 -37.69 25.13
N VAL A 736 -22.75 -36.65 24.98
CA VAL A 736 -23.27 -35.84 26.09
C VAL A 736 -24.27 -36.66 26.92
N ARG A 737 -24.02 -36.86 28.22
CA ARG A 737 -24.86 -37.64 29.15
C ARG A 737 -25.67 -36.75 30.06
N SER A 738 -25.21 -35.54 30.34
CA SER A 738 -26.02 -34.51 31.02
C SER A 738 -25.55 -33.12 30.55
N LEU A 739 -26.47 -32.18 30.47
CA LEU A 739 -26.22 -30.79 30.10
C LEU A 739 -27.12 -29.89 30.93
N SER A 740 -26.56 -28.83 31.48
CA SER A 740 -27.30 -27.78 32.18
C SER A 740 -26.70 -26.43 31.80
N THR A 741 -27.57 -25.43 31.62
CA THR A 741 -27.20 -24.09 31.20
C THR A 741 -27.64 -23.04 32.21
N ALA A 742 -26.81 -21.99 32.31
CA ALA A 742 -27.14 -20.73 32.96
C ALA A 742 -26.85 -19.59 32.00
N TYR A 743 -27.07 -18.31 32.36
CA TYR A 743 -26.83 -17.19 31.48
C TYR A 743 -25.36 -17.14 30.97
N GLY A 744 -25.17 -17.54 29.71
CA GLY A 744 -23.86 -17.55 29.06
C GLY A 744 -22.89 -18.63 29.58
N GLN A 745 -23.35 -19.63 30.26
CA GLN A 745 -22.56 -20.73 30.82
C GLN A 745 -23.25 -22.09 30.62
N ALA A 746 -22.46 -23.16 30.53
CA ALA A 746 -22.96 -24.52 30.45
C ALA A 746 -22.06 -25.51 31.22
N LEU A 747 -22.67 -26.51 31.83
CA LEU A 747 -22.04 -27.65 32.47
C LEU A 747 -22.50 -28.94 31.77
N GLY A 748 -21.56 -29.75 31.31
CA GLY A 748 -21.86 -31.04 30.68
C GLY A 748 -21.06 -32.19 31.30
N ALA A 749 -21.63 -33.37 31.31
CA ALA A 749 -20.91 -34.62 31.52
C ALA A 749 -20.90 -35.41 30.20
N LEU A 750 -19.73 -35.83 29.74
CA LEU A 750 -19.53 -36.56 28.50
C LEU A 750 -19.01 -37.96 28.79
N ARG A 751 -19.41 -38.92 27.96
CA ARG A 751 -18.87 -40.27 27.97
C ARG A 751 -18.87 -40.85 26.55
N ALA A 752 -17.71 -41.28 26.08
CA ALA A 752 -17.59 -42.03 24.84
C ALA A 752 -17.98 -43.48 25.07
N ASP A 753 -18.62 -44.08 24.07
CA ASP A 753 -18.89 -45.55 24.06
C ASP A 753 -17.66 -46.21 23.41
N GLY A 754 -17.02 -47.15 24.15
CA GLY A 754 -15.72 -47.74 23.76
C GLY A 754 -14.49 -46.98 24.24
N ASP A 755 -13.33 -47.49 23.96
CA ASP A 755 -12.05 -46.85 24.31
C ASP A 755 -11.82 -45.57 23.50
N PRO A 756 -11.25 -44.50 24.13
CA PRO A 756 -10.90 -43.27 23.44
C PRO A 756 -9.86 -43.52 22.32
N THR A 757 -10.03 -42.86 21.18
CA THR A 757 -9.11 -42.94 20.02
C THR A 757 -8.07 -41.83 20.13
N GLY A 758 -6.81 -42.21 20.40
CA GLY A 758 -5.69 -41.28 20.46
C GLY A 758 -5.69 -40.38 21.72
N ALA A 759 -4.87 -39.35 21.71
CA ALA A 759 -4.70 -38.39 22.80
C ALA A 759 -5.89 -37.45 22.96
N VAL A 760 -6.56 -37.12 21.87
CA VAL A 760 -7.77 -36.28 21.81
C VAL A 760 -8.82 -37.00 20.99
N ASP A 761 -9.79 -37.60 21.66
CA ASP A 761 -10.89 -38.28 21.01
C ASP A 761 -11.85 -37.26 20.40
N ALA A 762 -12.03 -37.34 19.07
CA ALA A 762 -12.86 -36.40 18.30
C ALA A 762 -14.31 -36.34 18.79
N ARG A 763 -14.88 -37.47 19.24
CA ARG A 763 -16.24 -37.57 19.74
C ARG A 763 -16.42 -36.79 21.04
N LEU A 764 -15.47 -36.91 21.99
CA LEU A 764 -15.47 -36.18 23.27
C LEU A 764 -15.24 -34.68 23.07
N LEU A 765 -14.32 -34.33 22.17
CA LEU A 765 -14.07 -32.90 21.88
C LEU A 765 -15.25 -32.27 21.16
N ASP A 766 -15.90 -32.97 20.24
CA ASP A 766 -17.13 -32.46 19.61
C ASP A 766 -18.26 -32.30 20.63
N GLY A 767 -18.42 -33.29 21.53
CA GLY A 767 -19.37 -33.17 22.67
C GLY A 767 -19.05 -31.94 23.53
N ALA A 768 -17.80 -31.60 23.75
CA ALA A 768 -17.42 -30.38 24.46
C ALA A 768 -17.81 -29.11 23.68
N PHE A 769 -17.70 -29.15 22.33
CA PHE A 769 -18.21 -28.06 21.47
C PHE A 769 -19.72 -27.93 21.51
N GLN A 770 -20.45 -29.06 21.59
CA GLN A 770 -21.92 -29.06 21.79
C GLN A 770 -22.30 -28.37 23.10
N VAL A 771 -21.56 -28.64 24.20
CA VAL A 771 -21.75 -27.96 25.49
C VAL A 771 -21.46 -26.46 25.37
N ALA A 772 -20.42 -26.05 24.63
CA ALA A 772 -20.07 -24.66 24.44
C ALA A 772 -21.10 -23.90 23.57
N LEU A 773 -21.65 -24.54 22.55
CA LEU A 773 -22.77 -23.99 21.78
C LEU A 773 -24.02 -23.76 22.63
N ALA A 774 -24.29 -24.68 23.55
CA ALA A 774 -25.39 -24.50 24.51
C ALA A 774 -25.17 -23.33 25.47
N ALA A 775 -23.92 -23.06 25.89
CA ALA A 775 -23.57 -21.85 26.66
C ALA A 775 -23.85 -20.56 25.87
N CYS A 776 -23.69 -20.60 24.53
CA CYS A 776 -24.02 -19.48 23.66
C CYS A 776 -25.51 -19.26 23.44
N GLY A 777 -26.37 -20.27 23.73
CA GLY A 777 -27.78 -20.22 23.38
C GLY A 777 -28.03 -20.26 21.88
N ALA A 778 -27.20 -20.99 21.13
CA ALA A 778 -27.17 -21.02 19.67
C ALA A 778 -28.53 -21.47 19.09
N GLN A 779 -29.02 -20.72 18.08
CA GLN A 779 -30.22 -21.04 17.30
C GLN A 779 -29.83 -21.17 15.83
N GLY A 780 -30.01 -22.37 15.23
CA GLY A 780 -29.65 -22.65 13.84
C GLY A 780 -28.41 -23.52 13.66
N LEU A 781 -27.94 -23.62 12.43
CA LEU A 781 -26.73 -24.40 12.07
C LEU A 781 -25.47 -23.57 12.25
N TYR A 782 -24.60 -24.00 13.14
CA TYR A 782 -23.29 -23.41 13.37
C TYR A 782 -22.19 -24.47 13.21
N VAL A 783 -21.11 -24.10 12.51
CA VAL A 783 -19.92 -24.94 12.33
C VAL A 783 -18.68 -24.25 12.90
N PRO A 784 -17.72 -25.00 13.46
CA PRO A 784 -16.46 -24.41 13.92
C PRO A 784 -15.74 -23.69 12.78
N PHE A 785 -15.26 -22.49 13.07
CA PHE A 785 -14.55 -21.65 12.10
C PHE A 785 -13.11 -21.38 12.53
N THR A 786 -12.89 -20.99 13.80
CA THR A 786 -11.54 -20.82 14.35
C THR A 786 -11.51 -21.25 15.82
N ILE A 787 -10.29 -21.58 16.31
CA ILE A 787 -9.97 -21.74 17.72
C ILE A 787 -8.72 -20.91 18.00
N ALA A 788 -8.83 -19.87 18.80
CA ALA A 788 -7.73 -18.96 19.09
C ALA A 788 -6.58 -19.66 19.84
N ARG A 789 -6.91 -20.50 20.82
CA ARG A 789 -5.94 -21.33 21.54
C ARG A 789 -6.57 -22.64 22.01
N LEU A 790 -5.84 -23.76 21.85
CA LEU A 790 -6.21 -25.03 22.42
C LEU A 790 -4.98 -25.66 23.08
N THR A 791 -5.12 -26.04 24.37
CA THR A 791 -4.05 -26.70 25.13
C THR A 791 -4.55 -28.09 25.60
N VAL A 792 -3.83 -29.14 25.20
CA VAL A 792 -4.03 -30.49 25.70
C VAL A 792 -3.03 -30.72 26.82
N HIS A 793 -3.51 -30.85 28.05
CA HIS A 793 -2.67 -31.03 29.22
C HIS A 793 -2.39 -32.52 29.48
N ALA A 794 -3.36 -33.37 29.14
CA ALA A 794 -3.27 -34.83 29.24
C ALA A 794 -4.24 -35.51 28.25
N PRO A 795 -4.07 -36.81 27.92
CA PRO A 795 -5.04 -37.55 27.11
C PRO A 795 -6.44 -37.53 27.74
N LEU A 796 -7.46 -37.41 26.87
CA LEU A 796 -8.85 -37.40 27.30
C LEU A 796 -9.29 -38.83 27.75
N PRO A 797 -9.75 -39.03 29.00
CA PRO A 797 -10.32 -40.31 29.42
C PRO A 797 -11.72 -40.51 28.83
N ALA A 798 -12.26 -41.75 28.90
CA ALA A 798 -13.56 -42.10 28.31
C ALA A 798 -14.75 -41.32 28.91
N ALA A 799 -14.59 -40.75 30.08
CA ALA A 799 -15.60 -39.93 30.75
C ALA A 799 -14.99 -38.64 31.29
N VAL A 800 -15.57 -37.49 30.92
CA VAL A 800 -15.09 -36.16 31.32
C VAL A 800 -16.22 -35.24 31.70
N ARG A 801 -15.90 -34.19 32.44
CA ARG A 801 -16.80 -33.04 32.65
C ARG A 801 -16.36 -31.87 31.83
N VAL A 802 -17.31 -31.05 31.37
CA VAL A 802 -17.02 -29.84 30.58
C VAL A 802 -17.71 -28.66 31.26
N TYR A 803 -16.97 -27.61 31.46
CA TYR A 803 -17.51 -26.29 31.74
C TYR A 803 -17.21 -25.38 30.58
N ALA A 804 -18.21 -24.67 30.05
CA ALA A 804 -18.08 -23.72 28.95
C ALA A 804 -18.72 -22.38 29.33
N ARG A 805 -18.14 -21.32 28.79
CA ARG A 805 -18.59 -19.95 28.98
C ARG A 805 -18.57 -19.20 27.64
N ARG A 806 -19.69 -18.51 27.36
CA ARG A 806 -19.77 -17.59 26.24
C ARG A 806 -18.84 -16.39 26.48
N ASP A 807 -18.07 -16.02 25.49
CA ASP A 807 -17.16 -14.89 25.56
C ASP A 807 -17.89 -13.54 25.43
N ARG A 808 -17.30 -12.48 26.00
CA ARG A 808 -17.88 -11.13 25.98
C ARG A 808 -18.01 -10.63 24.53
N GLY A 809 -19.18 -10.07 24.18
CA GLY A 809 -19.48 -9.57 22.84
C GLY A 809 -20.20 -10.56 21.92
N SER A 810 -20.32 -11.84 22.27
CA SER A 810 -21.09 -12.84 21.53
C SER A 810 -22.57 -12.77 21.93
N ALA A 811 -23.48 -12.50 20.97
CA ALA A 811 -24.93 -12.51 21.18
C ALA A 811 -25.53 -13.81 20.64
N PRO A 812 -26.64 -14.36 21.25
CA PRO A 812 -27.21 -15.66 20.87
C PRO A 812 -27.60 -15.79 19.39
N ASP A 813 -27.97 -14.71 18.72
CA ASP A 813 -28.43 -14.68 17.31
C ASP A 813 -27.39 -14.11 16.36
N ALA A 814 -26.16 -13.92 16.80
CA ALA A 814 -25.08 -13.37 15.96
C ALA A 814 -24.68 -14.36 14.84
N GLY A 815 -24.22 -13.85 13.70
CA GLY A 815 -23.66 -14.67 12.61
C GLY A 815 -22.39 -15.42 13.03
N LEU A 816 -21.71 -14.94 14.07
CA LEU A 816 -20.54 -15.54 14.72
C LEU A 816 -20.81 -15.68 16.21
N LEU A 817 -20.56 -16.87 16.76
CA LEU A 817 -20.62 -17.15 18.20
C LEU A 817 -19.23 -17.48 18.71
N THR A 818 -18.88 -16.97 19.90
CA THR A 818 -17.57 -17.26 20.50
C THR A 818 -17.73 -17.71 21.96
N ALA A 819 -17.03 -18.79 22.31
CA ALA A 819 -16.98 -19.30 23.66
C ALA A 819 -15.64 -19.94 23.98
N SER A 820 -15.37 -20.09 25.26
CA SER A 820 -14.21 -20.78 25.82
C SER A 820 -14.68 -21.92 26.74
N LEU A 821 -13.89 -23.02 26.79
CA LEU A 821 -14.25 -24.20 27.58
C LEU A 821 -13.03 -24.84 28.28
N VAL A 822 -13.30 -25.60 29.32
CA VAL A 822 -12.36 -26.50 29.97
C VAL A 822 -12.99 -27.91 30.09
N VAL A 823 -12.18 -28.92 29.77
CA VAL A 823 -12.51 -30.35 29.94
C VAL A 823 -11.71 -30.85 31.14
N LEU A 824 -12.43 -31.56 32.04
CA LEU A 824 -11.94 -31.98 33.33
C LEU A 824 -12.05 -33.51 33.51
N ASP A 825 -10.97 -34.11 34.05
CA ASP A 825 -10.97 -35.44 34.64
C ASP A 825 -10.98 -35.29 36.15
N GLY A 826 -12.15 -35.58 36.77
CA GLY A 826 -12.39 -35.15 38.15
C GLY A 826 -12.34 -33.62 38.22
N ASP A 827 -11.42 -33.07 39.00
CA ASP A 827 -11.20 -31.61 39.12
C ASP A 827 -9.94 -31.14 38.38
N ARG A 828 -9.24 -32.04 37.66
CA ARG A 828 -8.02 -31.74 36.93
C ARG A 828 -8.34 -31.34 35.51
N PRO A 829 -7.87 -30.16 35.01
CA PRO A 829 -7.95 -29.81 33.59
C PRO A 829 -7.13 -30.78 32.74
N VAL A 830 -7.77 -31.39 31.72
CA VAL A 830 -7.09 -32.21 30.69
C VAL A 830 -7.04 -31.56 29.33
N LEU A 831 -7.98 -30.64 29.04
CA LEU A 831 -7.95 -29.79 27.85
C LEU A 831 -8.61 -28.45 28.15
N THR A 832 -8.04 -27.39 27.58
CA THR A 832 -8.64 -26.04 27.54
C THR A 832 -8.72 -25.57 26.10
N ALA A 833 -9.83 -24.90 25.74
CA ALA A 833 -9.97 -24.24 24.44
C ALA A 833 -10.57 -22.84 24.64
N GLU A 834 -9.88 -21.85 24.15
CA GLU A 834 -10.21 -20.43 24.31
C GLU A 834 -10.52 -19.80 22.94
N GLY A 835 -11.53 -18.93 22.89
CA GLY A 835 -11.91 -18.22 21.67
C GLY A 835 -12.33 -19.14 20.53
N ILE A 836 -13.11 -20.21 20.85
CA ILE A 836 -13.71 -21.05 19.82
C ILE A 836 -14.80 -20.24 19.15
N THR A 837 -14.66 -20.02 17.85
CA THR A 837 -15.62 -19.26 17.05
C THR A 837 -16.37 -20.19 16.11
N TRP A 838 -17.69 -20.11 16.12
CA TRP A 838 -18.58 -20.80 15.18
C TRP A 838 -19.20 -19.79 14.23
N ARG A 839 -19.34 -20.21 12.98
CA ARG A 839 -20.01 -19.44 11.92
C ARG A 839 -21.36 -20.05 11.61
N ARG A 840 -22.41 -19.21 11.51
CA ARG A 840 -23.74 -19.62 11.09
C ARG A 840 -23.76 -19.93 9.59
N ILE A 841 -24.29 -21.09 9.21
CA ILE A 841 -24.55 -21.47 7.83
C ILE A 841 -26.06 -21.38 7.58
N SER A 842 -26.47 -20.62 6.57
CA SER A 842 -27.86 -20.64 6.09
C SER A 842 -28.01 -21.79 5.11
N PRO A 843 -29.02 -22.70 5.27
CA PRO A 843 -29.30 -23.70 4.24
C PRO A 843 -29.67 -23.01 2.94
N ALA A 844 -29.15 -23.50 1.80
CA ALA A 844 -29.58 -23.04 0.47
C ALA A 844 -31.09 -23.22 0.32
N PRO A 845 -31.85 -22.28 -0.23
CA PRO A 845 -33.28 -22.46 -0.46
C PRO A 845 -33.50 -23.67 -1.40
N PRO A 846 -34.53 -24.48 -1.17
CA PRO A 846 -34.80 -25.62 -2.02
C PRO A 846 -35.11 -25.15 -3.45
N PRO A 847 -34.64 -25.85 -4.49
CA PRO A 847 -34.85 -25.45 -5.88
C PRO A 847 -36.36 -25.43 -6.16
N GLY A 848 -36.94 -24.25 -6.41
CA GLY A 848 -38.35 -24.11 -6.85
C GLY A 848 -39.21 -23.06 -6.17
N GLN A 849 -38.69 -22.20 -5.28
CA GLN A 849 -39.48 -21.04 -4.82
C GLN A 849 -38.72 -19.73 -5.10
N PRO A 850 -39.33 -18.72 -5.75
CA PRO A 850 -38.70 -17.43 -5.94
C PRO A 850 -38.53 -16.77 -4.56
N GLY A 851 -37.28 -16.59 -4.17
CA GLY A 851 -36.90 -16.04 -2.87
C GLY A 851 -37.33 -14.58 -2.75
N SER A 852 -38.09 -14.28 -1.74
CA SER A 852 -38.28 -12.94 -1.19
C SER A 852 -37.03 -12.56 -0.40
N ALA A 853 -35.93 -12.27 -1.10
CA ALA A 853 -34.72 -11.68 -0.50
C ALA A 853 -34.71 -10.19 -0.84
N GLY A 854 -35.25 -9.36 0.03
CA GLY A 854 -35.24 -7.91 -0.21
C GLY A 854 -36.09 -7.08 0.74
N ALA A 855 -36.18 -7.42 2.02
CA ALA A 855 -36.86 -6.54 2.96
C ALA A 855 -36.50 -6.86 4.42
N GLN A 856 -35.23 -6.68 4.83
CA GLN A 856 -34.88 -6.56 6.25
C GLN A 856 -33.50 -5.93 6.46
N ASP A 857 -33.28 -4.75 5.85
CA ASP A 857 -32.20 -3.90 6.32
C ASP A 857 -32.44 -2.39 6.09
N ARG A 858 -33.71 -1.99 6.14
CA ARG A 858 -34.10 -0.56 6.21
C ARG A 858 -35.30 -0.37 7.13
N ALA A 859 -35.10 -0.48 8.40
CA ALA A 859 -36.06 -0.01 9.39
C ALA A 859 -35.33 0.46 10.66
N ARG A 860 -34.82 1.65 10.61
CA ARG A 860 -34.70 2.61 11.71
C ARG A 860 -34.32 3.96 11.14
N HIS A 861 -35.30 4.71 10.69
CA HIS A 861 -35.57 6.10 11.03
C HIS A 861 -36.81 6.60 10.29
N ASP A 862 -37.71 7.03 11.13
CA ASP A 862 -38.80 8.01 10.94
C ASP A 862 -40.00 7.74 10.02
N GLY A 863 -41.05 7.82 10.70
CA GLY A 863 -42.45 7.68 10.47
C GLY A 863 -43.14 8.69 9.55
N ALA A 864 -44.32 8.27 9.18
CA ALA A 864 -45.54 9.02 8.79
C ALA A 864 -45.58 9.60 7.35
N ALA A 865 -46.31 9.05 6.43
CA ALA A 865 -47.65 9.33 6.07
C ALA A 865 -47.98 8.96 4.63
N THR A 866 -48.97 8.12 4.54
CA THR A 866 -50.09 8.05 3.58
C THR A 866 -49.90 8.01 2.04
N ALA A 867 -50.56 6.99 1.56
CA ALA A 867 -50.91 6.62 0.19
C ALA A 867 -51.50 7.73 -0.70
N THR A 868 -51.32 7.63 -2.00
CA THR A 868 -52.40 7.41 -2.97
C THR A 868 -51.89 7.17 -4.41
N THR A 869 -52.61 6.30 -5.06
CA THR A 869 -52.59 5.82 -6.43
C THR A 869 -52.63 6.88 -7.57
N ALA A 870 -51.98 6.63 -8.71
CA ALA A 870 -52.68 6.40 -10.01
C ALA A 870 -51.71 6.36 -11.21
N ALA A 871 -52.15 5.59 -12.18
CA ALA A 871 -51.56 5.21 -13.45
C ALA A 871 -51.35 6.35 -14.49
N GLY A 872 -50.47 6.08 -15.46
CA GLY A 872 -50.53 6.85 -16.70
C GLY A 872 -49.40 6.62 -17.70
N ASN A 873 -49.66 5.97 -18.76
CA ASN A 873 -48.89 5.67 -20.00
C ASN A 873 -48.15 6.84 -20.64
N GLY A 874 -47.08 6.54 -21.36
CA GLY A 874 -46.57 7.43 -22.41
C GLY A 874 -45.16 7.13 -22.95
N ARG A 875 -45.07 6.24 -23.88
CA ARG A 875 -44.41 6.26 -25.21
C ARG A 875 -43.11 7.07 -25.40
N ALA A 876 -42.08 6.37 -25.86
CA ALA A 876 -40.81 6.85 -26.40
C ALA A 876 -40.95 7.60 -27.75
N PRO A 877 -39.93 8.36 -28.17
CA PRO A 877 -39.61 8.39 -29.59
C PRO A 877 -38.14 7.99 -29.91
N ALA A 878 -38.02 7.54 -31.15
CA ALA A 878 -36.99 6.83 -31.83
C ALA A 878 -35.76 7.70 -32.20
N ALA A 879 -34.66 6.99 -32.43
CA ALA A 879 -33.42 7.45 -33.03
C ALA A 879 -33.48 7.57 -34.56
N PRO A 880 -32.59 8.33 -35.19
CA PRO A 880 -32.39 8.25 -36.65
C PRO A 880 -31.18 7.38 -37.02
N ALA A 881 -31.38 6.60 -38.05
CA ALA A 881 -30.44 5.75 -38.75
C ALA A 881 -29.61 6.52 -39.77
N HIS A 882 -28.42 6.09 -40.08
CA HIS A 882 -27.72 6.29 -41.34
C HIS A 882 -26.75 5.15 -41.67
N PRO A 883 -26.29 5.03 -42.98
CA PRO A 883 -26.78 4.02 -43.89
C PRO A 883 -25.73 2.98 -44.30
N ALA A 884 -26.21 1.88 -44.84
CA ALA A 884 -25.44 0.76 -45.41
C ALA A 884 -25.06 1.01 -46.87
N VAL A 885 -23.90 0.43 -47.32
CA VAL A 885 -23.67 -0.01 -48.72
C VAL A 885 -22.39 -0.87 -48.78
N PRO A 886 -22.17 -1.81 -49.74
CA PRO A 886 -22.78 -3.10 -49.90
C PRO A 886 -21.81 -4.30 -50.03
N SER A 887 -22.39 -5.49 -50.04
CA SER A 887 -21.84 -6.82 -50.22
C SER A 887 -21.09 -7.09 -51.52
N GLY A 888 -20.04 -7.94 -51.46
CA GLY A 888 -19.45 -8.63 -52.60
C GLY A 888 -19.10 -10.07 -52.22
N HIS A 889 -19.75 -11.02 -52.86
CA HIS A 889 -19.60 -12.47 -52.73
C HIS A 889 -18.22 -12.99 -53.14
N HIS A 890 -17.68 -13.99 -52.45
CA HIS A 890 -17.21 -15.22 -53.11
C HIS A 890 -17.21 -16.42 -52.15
N ARG A 891 -17.82 -17.51 -52.64
CA ARG A 891 -17.86 -18.87 -52.05
C ARG A 891 -16.52 -19.58 -52.25
N ALA A 892 -16.09 -20.38 -51.28
CA ALA A 892 -15.61 -21.74 -51.52
C ALA A 892 -15.60 -22.58 -50.24
N ASN A 893 -16.02 -23.82 -50.38
CA ASN A 893 -16.22 -24.87 -49.41
C ASN A 893 -14.93 -25.36 -48.76
N GLY A 894 -15.04 -25.82 -47.52
CA GLY A 894 -14.07 -26.67 -46.85
C GLY A 894 -14.49 -27.00 -45.41
N SER A 895 -15.13 -28.12 -45.21
CA SER A 895 -15.56 -28.69 -43.94
C SER A 895 -14.37 -29.02 -43.04
N ALA A 896 -14.25 -28.35 -41.88
CA ALA A 896 -13.61 -28.83 -40.69
C ALA A 896 -14.43 -28.33 -39.51
N ALA A 897 -14.79 -29.18 -38.58
CA ALA A 897 -15.58 -28.86 -37.40
C ALA A 897 -14.80 -27.89 -36.51
N SER A 898 -15.09 -26.59 -36.63
CA SER A 898 -14.57 -25.57 -35.77
C SER A 898 -15.41 -25.46 -34.50
N ALA A 899 -14.82 -25.44 -33.34
CA ALA A 899 -15.50 -25.12 -32.08
C ALA A 899 -16.11 -23.72 -32.24
N SER A 900 -17.38 -23.54 -31.88
CA SER A 900 -18.04 -22.24 -31.97
C SER A 900 -17.43 -21.27 -30.95
N LEU A 901 -17.27 -20.00 -31.36
CA LEU A 901 -16.61 -18.95 -30.57
C LEU A 901 -17.23 -18.75 -29.17
N GLY A 902 -18.57 -18.74 -29.09
CA GLY A 902 -19.30 -18.50 -27.85
C GLY A 902 -18.97 -19.47 -26.72
N PRO A 903 -19.10 -20.80 -26.92
CA PRO A 903 -18.75 -21.78 -25.89
C PRO A 903 -17.25 -21.78 -25.48
N ALA A 904 -16.36 -21.39 -26.40
CA ALA A 904 -14.94 -21.25 -26.06
C ALA A 904 -14.68 -20.05 -25.16
N LEU A 905 -15.25 -18.89 -25.49
CA LEU A 905 -15.16 -17.68 -24.67
C LEU A 905 -15.80 -17.89 -23.29
N ALA A 906 -16.99 -18.51 -23.24
CA ALA A 906 -17.64 -18.81 -21.96
C ALA A 906 -16.74 -19.68 -21.06
N ARG A 907 -16.04 -20.67 -21.63
CA ARG A 907 -15.10 -21.50 -20.88
C ARG A 907 -13.90 -20.70 -20.37
N TRP A 908 -13.28 -19.87 -21.21
CA TRP A 908 -12.12 -19.08 -20.82
C TRP A 908 -12.46 -18.03 -19.78
N ILE A 909 -13.65 -17.42 -19.88
CA ILE A 909 -14.16 -16.46 -18.91
C ILE A 909 -14.47 -17.19 -17.58
N ALA A 910 -15.10 -18.35 -17.64
CA ALA A 910 -15.39 -19.15 -16.44
C ALA A 910 -14.08 -19.63 -15.76
N GLU A 911 -13.07 -20.06 -16.52
CA GLU A 911 -11.72 -20.37 -16.02
C GLU A 911 -11.11 -19.18 -15.30
N GLY A 912 -11.19 -17.97 -15.88
CA GLY A 912 -10.67 -16.76 -15.27
C GLY A 912 -11.47 -16.30 -14.04
N LEU A 913 -12.78 -16.50 -14.03
CA LEU A 913 -13.65 -16.19 -12.89
C LEU A 913 -13.62 -17.27 -11.79
N GLU A 914 -12.85 -18.36 -11.99
CA GLU A 914 -12.80 -19.51 -11.08
C GLU A 914 -14.18 -20.09 -10.77
N THR A 915 -15.04 -20.18 -11.80
CA THR A 915 -16.42 -20.66 -11.72
C THR A 915 -16.70 -21.75 -12.74
N ASP A 916 -17.79 -22.52 -12.55
CA ASP A 916 -18.21 -23.53 -13.52
C ASP A 916 -18.85 -22.86 -14.74
N VAL A 917 -18.52 -23.38 -15.94
CA VAL A 917 -19.06 -22.85 -17.22
C VAL A 917 -20.60 -22.89 -17.24
N GLU A 918 -21.21 -23.87 -16.56
CA GLU A 918 -22.67 -24.03 -16.45
C GLU A 918 -23.33 -22.98 -15.54
N SER A 919 -22.55 -22.35 -14.65
CA SER A 919 -23.01 -21.28 -13.75
C SER A 919 -22.83 -19.88 -14.35
N LEU A 920 -22.14 -19.75 -15.49
CA LEU A 920 -21.91 -18.48 -16.17
C LEU A 920 -23.14 -18.10 -17.01
N GLU A 921 -23.82 -17.00 -16.62
CA GLU A 921 -24.96 -16.45 -17.34
C GLU A 921 -24.45 -15.53 -18.49
N LEU A 922 -24.66 -15.94 -19.75
CA LEU A 922 -24.05 -15.29 -20.93
C LEU A 922 -24.59 -13.89 -21.24
N ASP A 923 -25.81 -13.59 -20.84
CA ASP A 923 -26.53 -12.32 -21.04
C ASP A 923 -26.45 -11.39 -19.83
N ARG A 924 -25.91 -11.86 -18.71
CA ARG A 924 -25.75 -11.08 -17.48
C ARG A 924 -24.42 -10.32 -17.49
N PRO A 925 -24.38 -9.07 -16.92
CA PRO A 925 -23.14 -8.33 -16.80
C PRO A 925 -22.04 -9.13 -16.10
N LEU A 926 -20.85 -9.20 -16.71
CA LEU A 926 -19.69 -9.93 -16.19
C LEU A 926 -19.23 -9.41 -14.83
N GLU A 927 -19.41 -8.11 -14.58
CA GLU A 927 -19.15 -7.48 -13.27
C GLU A 927 -20.03 -8.11 -12.16
N ALA A 928 -21.30 -8.37 -12.46
CA ALA A 928 -22.23 -8.99 -11.53
C ALA A 928 -21.93 -10.49 -11.29
N GLN A 929 -21.02 -11.07 -12.07
CA GLN A 929 -20.56 -12.45 -12.01
C GLN A 929 -19.11 -12.58 -11.47
N GLY A 930 -18.50 -11.46 -11.01
CA GLY A 930 -17.20 -11.47 -10.37
C GLY A 930 -16.03 -10.94 -11.21
N LEU A 931 -16.29 -10.43 -12.43
CA LEU A 931 -15.25 -9.79 -13.24
C LEU A 931 -14.90 -8.43 -12.67
N ASP A 932 -13.67 -8.27 -12.19
CA ASP A 932 -13.11 -6.96 -11.83
C ASP A 932 -12.15 -6.44 -12.92
N SER A 933 -11.69 -5.19 -12.79
CA SER A 933 -10.85 -4.54 -13.81
C SER A 933 -9.51 -5.23 -14.02
N MET A 934 -8.96 -5.85 -12.98
CA MET A 934 -7.68 -6.55 -13.07
C MET A 934 -7.84 -7.88 -13.80
N LEU A 935 -8.89 -8.61 -13.45
CA LEU A 935 -9.24 -9.87 -14.09
C LEU A 935 -9.69 -9.66 -15.54
N ALA A 936 -10.39 -8.55 -15.85
CA ALA A 936 -10.77 -8.20 -17.21
C ALA A 936 -9.57 -7.96 -18.12
N VAL A 937 -8.53 -7.28 -17.63
CA VAL A 937 -7.27 -7.07 -18.37
C VAL A 937 -6.55 -8.41 -18.60
N SER A 938 -6.44 -9.25 -17.58
CA SER A 938 -5.80 -10.57 -17.69
C SER A 938 -6.56 -11.47 -18.68
N LEU A 939 -7.89 -11.51 -18.57
CA LEU A 939 -8.73 -12.29 -19.49
C LEU A 939 -8.67 -11.76 -20.92
N ALA A 940 -8.65 -10.44 -21.14
CA ALA A 940 -8.49 -9.88 -22.46
C ALA A 940 -7.16 -10.28 -23.10
N GLN A 941 -6.07 -10.27 -22.34
CA GLN A 941 -4.75 -10.74 -22.78
C GLN A 941 -4.77 -12.23 -23.13
N ASP A 942 -5.40 -13.07 -22.31
CA ASP A 942 -5.53 -14.50 -22.56
C ASP A 942 -6.38 -14.78 -23.81
N ILE A 943 -7.48 -14.06 -24.00
CA ILE A 943 -8.33 -14.16 -25.18
C ILE A 943 -7.56 -13.71 -26.43
N ARG A 944 -6.81 -12.62 -26.35
CA ARG A 944 -5.91 -12.12 -27.40
C ARG A 944 -4.91 -13.20 -27.84
N ALA A 945 -4.22 -13.79 -26.86
CA ALA A 945 -3.21 -14.83 -27.09
C ALA A 945 -3.83 -16.09 -27.72
N ARG A 946 -5.02 -16.51 -27.27
CA ARG A 946 -5.72 -17.70 -27.78
C ARG A 946 -6.37 -17.50 -29.15
N LEU A 947 -6.85 -16.28 -29.46
CA LEU A 947 -7.46 -15.96 -30.75
C LEU A 947 -6.46 -15.49 -31.80
N GLY A 948 -5.29 -14.99 -31.40
CA GLY A 948 -4.30 -14.39 -32.28
C GLY A 948 -4.78 -13.08 -32.93
N VAL A 949 -5.69 -12.36 -32.26
CA VAL A 949 -6.32 -11.11 -32.72
C VAL A 949 -6.00 -9.99 -31.73
N ASP A 950 -5.60 -8.84 -32.24
CA ASP A 950 -5.31 -7.67 -31.42
C ASP A 950 -6.61 -6.96 -31.01
N ILE A 951 -7.16 -7.33 -29.84
CA ILE A 951 -8.35 -6.71 -29.24
C ILE A 951 -7.93 -5.76 -28.13
N PRO A 952 -8.63 -4.63 -27.92
CA PRO A 952 -8.36 -3.75 -26.80
C PRO A 952 -8.50 -4.47 -25.46
N VAL A 953 -7.61 -4.20 -24.51
CA VAL A 953 -7.69 -4.75 -23.14
C VAL A 953 -8.94 -4.28 -22.39
N THR A 954 -9.58 -3.22 -22.86
CA THR A 954 -10.84 -2.67 -22.35
C THR A 954 -12.08 -3.36 -22.89
N LEU A 955 -11.94 -4.20 -23.92
CA LEU A 955 -13.10 -4.75 -24.65
C LEU A 955 -14.09 -5.48 -23.74
N LEU A 956 -13.60 -6.31 -22.79
CA LEU A 956 -14.47 -7.01 -21.85
C LEU A 956 -15.25 -6.06 -20.94
N LEU A 957 -14.67 -4.90 -20.64
CA LEU A 957 -15.30 -3.86 -19.80
C LEU A 957 -16.35 -3.07 -20.60
N GLU A 958 -16.09 -2.84 -21.87
CA GLU A 958 -16.97 -2.06 -22.77
C GLU A 958 -18.21 -2.85 -23.21
N VAL A 959 -18.03 -4.13 -23.50
CA VAL A 959 -19.13 -4.99 -23.98
C VAL A 959 -20.03 -5.52 -22.87
N GLY A 960 -19.50 -5.65 -21.66
CA GLY A 960 -20.22 -5.94 -20.42
C GLY A 960 -20.78 -7.36 -20.27
N THR A 961 -21.08 -8.12 -21.33
CA THR A 961 -21.61 -9.49 -21.29
C THR A 961 -20.88 -10.42 -22.25
N VAL A 962 -20.96 -11.75 -22.02
CA VAL A 962 -20.37 -12.73 -22.94
C VAL A 962 -21.01 -12.70 -24.33
N GLU A 963 -22.32 -12.51 -24.41
CA GLU A 963 -23.04 -12.43 -25.70
C GLU A 963 -22.59 -11.21 -26.52
N ASN A 964 -22.43 -10.06 -25.86
CA ASN A 964 -21.93 -8.86 -26.52
C ASN A 964 -20.47 -9.03 -26.97
N LEU A 965 -19.63 -9.68 -26.16
CA LEU A 965 -18.25 -10.00 -26.53
C LEU A 965 -18.20 -10.89 -27.79
N VAL A 966 -19.01 -11.94 -27.86
CA VAL A 966 -19.11 -12.81 -29.05
C VAL A 966 -19.51 -12.01 -30.29
N THR A 967 -20.46 -11.10 -30.11
CA THR A 967 -20.96 -10.25 -31.20
C THR A 967 -19.89 -9.28 -31.67
N GLU A 968 -19.23 -8.57 -30.75
CA GLU A 968 -18.18 -7.62 -31.05
C GLU A 968 -16.95 -8.27 -31.71
N LEU A 969 -16.51 -9.41 -31.20
CA LEU A 969 -15.39 -10.16 -31.79
C LEU A 969 -15.72 -10.64 -33.21
N ARG A 970 -16.95 -10.98 -33.47
CA ARG A 970 -17.39 -11.40 -34.80
C ARG A 970 -17.52 -10.24 -35.77
N ASP A 971 -18.19 -9.17 -35.37
CA ASP A 971 -18.63 -8.08 -36.25
C ASP A 971 -17.48 -7.07 -36.46
N THR A 972 -16.68 -6.77 -35.44
CA THR A 972 -15.62 -5.76 -35.52
C THR A 972 -14.25 -6.39 -35.82
N TYR A 973 -13.95 -7.56 -35.24
CA TYR A 973 -12.63 -8.22 -35.39
C TYR A 973 -12.65 -9.42 -36.35
N GLY A 974 -13.80 -9.78 -36.94
CA GLY A 974 -13.92 -10.85 -37.93
C GLY A 974 -13.67 -12.26 -37.40
N VAL A 975 -13.72 -12.47 -36.07
CA VAL A 975 -13.45 -13.75 -35.43
C VAL A 975 -14.71 -14.62 -35.47
N THR A 976 -14.72 -15.61 -36.33
CA THR A 976 -15.88 -16.53 -36.50
C THR A 976 -15.65 -17.89 -35.82
N ALA A 977 -14.42 -18.25 -35.50
CA ALA A 977 -14.03 -19.54 -34.91
C ALA A 977 -12.70 -19.46 -34.21
N VAL A 978 -12.44 -20.37 -33.27
CA VAL A 978 -11.18 -20.45 -32.53
C VAL A 978 -10.10 -21.14 -33.40
N PRO A 979 -8.91 -20.54 -33.60
CA PRO A 979 -7.81 -21.17 -34.29
C PRO A 979 -7.26 -22.38 -33.50
N GLY A 980 -7.10 -23.52 -34.12
CA GLY A 980 -6.32 -24.66 -33.59
C GLY A 980 -6.98 -25.57 -32.55
N ALA A 981 -8.32 -25.60 -32.46
CA ALA A 981 -8.99 -26.58 -31.60
C ALA A 981 -8.92 -27.98 -32.24
N GLU A 982 -7.85 -28.76 -31.93
CA GLU A 982 -7.82 -30.20 -32.14
C GLU A 982 -8.91 -30.84 -31.26
N ALA A 983 -9.74 -31.68 -31.90
CA ALA A 983 -10.76 -32.45 -31.22
C ALA A 983 -10.16 -33.32 -30.14
N ALA A 984 -10.71 -33.29 -28.94
CA ALA A 984 -10.42 -34.25 -27.89
C ALA A 984 -10.62 -35.67 -28.44
N PRO A 985 -9.71 -36.62 -28.19
CA PRO A 985 -9.86 -37.97 -28.69
C PRO A 985 -11.11 -38.62 -28.08
N ALA A 986 -11.98 -39.12 -28.96
CA ALA A 986 -13.15 -39.91 -28.61
C ALA A 986 -12.73 -41.12 -27.74
N ALA A 987 -13.47 -41.37 -26.68
CA ALA A 987 -13.28 -42.53 -25.82
C ALA A 987 -13.30 -43.82 -26.65
N PRO A 988 -12.35 -44.76 -26.42
CA PRO A 988 -12.34 -46.00 -27.13
C PRO A 988 -13.53 -46.91 -26.72
N PRO A 989 -14.07 -47.72 -27.65
CA PRO A 989 -15.19 -48.60 -27.36
C PRO A 989 -14.76 -49.72 -26.41
N THR A 990 -15.61 -50.01 -25.46
CA THR A 990 -15.56 -51.16 -24.54
C THR A 990 -15.45 -52.47 -25.31
N VAL A 991 -14.35 -53.17 -25.15
CA VAL A 991 -14.20 -54.60 -25.55
C VAL A 991 -14.09 -55.43 -24.30
N ALA A 992 -14.93 -56.44 -24.21
CA ALA A 992 -14.99 -57.48 -23.14
C ALA A 992 -13.75 -58.33 -23.11
N PRO A 993 -13.40 -58.97 -21.96
CA PRO A 993 -12.15 -59.66 -21.80
C PRO A 993 -12.19 -61.11 -22.35
N PRO A 994 -11.11 -61.65 -22.86
CA PRO A 994 -10.90 -63.10 -22.91
C PRO A 994 -9.96 -63.61 -21.80
N ALA A 995 -10.23 -64.88 -21.42
CA ALA A 995 -9.69 -65.60 -20.33
C ALA A 995 -8.22 -66.07 -20.49
N ASP A 996 -7.60 -66.28 -19.33
CA ASP A 996 -6.52 -67.21 -19.00
C ASP A 996 -5.54 -67.71 -20.05
N VAL A 997 -4.24 -67.45 -19.84
CA VAL A 997 -3.20 -68.54 -19.90
C VAL A 997 -2.02 -68.11 -19.01
N ALA A 998 -1.51 -69.17 -18.35
CA ALA A 998 -0.57 -69.21 -17.25
C ALA A 998 0.93 -69.06 -17.63
N THR A 999 1.66 -68.67 -16.56
CA THR A 999 3.06 -69.03 -16.23
C THR A 999 4.23 -68.58 -17.10
N ALA A 1000 5.13 -67.87 -16.49
CA ALA A 1000 6.50 -68.25 -16.14
C ALA A 1000 7.34 -67.09 -15.58
N ALA A 1001 7.96 -67.35 -14.44
CA ALA A 1001 8.98 -66.43 -13.81
C ALA A 1001 10.41 -67.14 -14.11
N PRO A 1002 11.50 -66.58 -13.53
CA PRO A 1002 12.45 -65.59 -14.10
C PRO A 1002 13.85 -66.31 -14.43
N PRO A 1003 14.91 -65.53 -14.64
CA PRO A 1003 15.93 -65.52 -13.60
C PRO A 1003 16.65 -64.17 -13.35
N ALA A 1004 17.15 -64.10 -12.13
CA ALA A 1004 18.09 -63.17 -11.58
C ALA A 1004 19.49 -63.27 -12.13
N GLU A 1005 20.26 -62.19 -12.07
CA GLU A 1005 21.61 -62.17 -11.46
C GLU A 1005 22.24 -60.78 -11.62
N ALA A 1006 22.75 -60.34 -10.51
CA ALA A 1006 23.67 -59.27 -10.28
C ALA A 1006 25.11 -59.58 -10.75
N PRO A 1007 26.15 -58.76 -10.66
CA PRO A 1007 26.42 -57.91 -9.49
C PRO A 1007 26.28 -56.38 -9.65
#